data_47f900af59a998941389d133ca8e4e8e
#
_entry.id   47f900af59a998941389d133ca8e4e8e
#
_cell.length_a   1.000
_cell.length_b   1.000
_cell.length_c   1.000
_cell.angle_alpha   90.00
_cell.angle_beta   90.00
_cell.angle_gamma   90.00
#
_symmetry.space_group_name_H-M   'P 1'
#
loop_
_entity.id
_entity.type
_entity.pdbx_description
1 polymer ?
#
loop_
_entity_poly.entity_id
_entity_poly.type
_entity_poly.pdbx_seq_one_letter_code
_entity_poly.pdbx_strand_id
1 'polypeptide(L)'
;MNTKILAGLFSMAALFSSCNDFQEINEDPNQVDESKVKPEWFLNASIVGDQMNPEIAERMFILTWNRASRFNRGSGFTIGTDNNDYITRYLSNDYAVKWLNQATKAVQLGEKKVADGEADLYPYYKNVIQMARIWRAYLNSEVSDGFGPIPALDAFSGVPGEYDSVEAIYTFILKELKEAEAALDPSIDMSPMSAEDAFYAGNVNMWKKYANSLRMRLAMRIVNANPQLAEREFEDAASKGYISSLSELASVQEKDGWSDLTSVMSRTWNAQAMSVTFKNLVVGLGSNEFPLPDSLKAHLKNPHTYMGLYLDRHFPLTTNDPCAGFYFDGVPQYVDPRAPKLFSVVGWNDGVVYSDYIGAASEVKPVSLFDPDDNTKPMLTIDPRYTWGTWVAGEWDVKGSLATELTGKNYNYPSMSKQYRMSTQKRVYFGPWESYFLLAEAGVRGWDVPGSPKSNYENGVTASFEYHGLLSEVGAYLSSTEYNRIGTSVSFDHTTEAKPYIVNYVDPYTKENKTMTYTYPKNSIYRGGAYNNDAMTKIFTQKYIAQVPWLPEEVWSDHRRIGLPFFENQAVEKDYNPLNQVPLTVATSKECRLEFYPKRYRYPANIQTNNLEGYNKALELLGGPDVVETALWWNLK
;
A
#
# COMPACT_ATOMS: atom_id res chain seq x y z
N MET A 1 -64.36 -2.50 64.09
CA MET A 1 -63.11 -2.51 63.34
C MET A 1 -63.20 -1.37 62.34
N ASN A 2 -62.36 -0.40 62.50
CA ASN A 2 -62.48 0.92 61.86
C ASN A 2 -62.26 0.84 60.33
N THR A 3 -63.22 1.34 59.58
CA THR A 3 -63.24 1.44 58.11
C THR A 3 -62.00 2.14 57.52
N LYS A 4 -61.29 2.92 58.35
CA LYS A 4 -60.03 3.58 57.95
C LYS A 4 -58.81 2.63 57.91
N ILE A 5 -58.85 1.47 58.58
CA ILE A 5 -57.77 0.47 58.58
C ILE A 5 -57.90 -0.44 57.33
N LEU A 6 -59.13 -0.65 56.83
CA LEU A 6 -59.37 -1.43 55.64
C LEU A 6 -58.96 -0.67 54.36
N ALA A 7 -59.11 0.65 54.35
CA ALA A 7 -58.68 1.49 53.21
C ALA A 7 -57.15 1.59 53.11
N GLY A 8 -56.44 1.57 54.30
CA GLY A 8 -54.96 1.57 54.31
C GLY A 8 -54.35 0.29 53.85
N LEU A 9 -54.99 -0.84 54.10
CA LEU A 9 -54.51 -2.17 53.64
C LEU A 9 -54.76 -2.43 52.16
N PHE A 10 -55.86 -1.84 51.59
CA PHE A 10 -56.09 -1.93 50.16
C PHE A 10 -55.19 -0.98 49.35
N SER A 11 -54.77 0.17 49.93
CA SER A 11 -53.82 1.07 49.29
C SER A 11 -52.40 0.53 49.32
N MET A 12 -52.03 -0.31 50.28
CA MET A 12 -50.70 -0.96 50.34
C MET A 12 -50.61 -2.19 49.43
N ALA A 13 -51.73 -2.90 49.20
CA ALA A 13 -51.75 -4.01 48.26
C ALA A 13 -51.71 -3.57 46.77
N ALA A 14 -52.20 -2.37 46.47
CA ALA A 14 -52.10 -1.82 45.12
C ALA A 14 -50.71 -1.25 44.75
N LEU A 15 -49.81 -1.04 45.73
CA LEU A 15 -48.45 -0.57 45.49
C LEU A 15 -47.45 -1.71 45.24
N PHE A 16 -47.83 -2.96 45.47
CA PHE A 16 -46.97 -4.12 45.21
C PHE A 16 -47.28 -4.85 43.89
N SER A 17 -48.35 -4.49 43.19
CA SER A 17 -48.66 -5.06 41.88
C SER A 17 -48.16 -4.25 40.70
N SER A 18 -47.43 -3.14 40.94
CA SER A 18 -46.92 -2.24 39.88
C SER A 18 -45.42 -2.43 39.60
N CYS A 19 -44.80 -3.47 40.16
CA CYS A 19 -43.34 -3.69 40.01
C CYS A 19 -42.97 -4.75 38.96
N ASN A 20 -43.93 -5.35 38.27
CA ASN A 20 -43.59 -6.28 37.19
C ASN A 20 -43.45 -5.63 35.80
N ASP A 21 -43.92 -4.40 35.63
CA ASP A 21 -43.83 -3.70 34.33
C ASP A 21 -42.58 -2.78 34.22
N PHE A 22 -41.78 -2.66 35.30
CA PHE A 22 -40.60 -1.80 35.25
C PHE A 22 -39.47 -2.34 34.38
N GLN A 23 -39.44 -3.61 34.06
CA GLN A 23 -38.48 -4.16 33.10
C GLN A 23 -38.93 -3.90 31.65
N GLU A 24 -40.22 -3.98 31.33
CA GLU A 24 -40.77 -3.68 30.01
C GLU A 24 -40.75 -2.16 29.67
N ILE A 25 -40.87 -1.27 30.68
CA ILE A 25 -40.90 0.18 30.49
C ILE A 25 -39.48 0.78 30.35
N ASN A 26 -38.44 0.07 30.81
CA ASN A 26 -37.05 0.50 30.69
C ASN A 26 -36.30 -0.16 29.52
N GLU A 27 -36.93 -0.94 28.69
CA GLU A 27 -36.37 -1.31 27.41
C GLU A 27 -36.49 -0.13 26.47
N ASP A 28 -35.36 0.48 26.12
CA ASP A 28 -35.31 1.49 25.06
C ASP A 28 -35.86 0.84 23.79
N PRO A 29 -37.01 1.31 23.24
CA PRO A 29 -37.60 0.72 22.03
C PRO A 29 -36.69 0.85 20.80
N ASN A 30 -35.59 1.59 20.92
CA ASN A 30 -34.53 1.69 19.91
C ASN A 30 -33.31 0.81 20.27
N GLN A 31 -33.30 0.13 21.42
CA GLN A 31 -32.25 -0.81 21.76
C GLN A 31 -32.45 -2.08 20.93
N VAL A 32 -31.49 -2.36 20.05
CA VAL A 32 -31.51 -3.62 19.29
C VAL A 32 -31.39 -4.77 20.29
N ASP A 33 -32.39 -5.62 20.34
CA ASP A 33 -32.40 -6.85 21.12
C ASP A 33 -31.15 -7.69 20.74
N GLU A 34 -30.26 -7.94 21.70
CA GLU A 34 -29.02 -8.68 21.45
C GLU A 34 -29.30 -10.07 20.81
N SER A 35 -30.47 -10.65 21.05
CA SER A 35 -30.86 -11.92 20.42
C SER A 35 -31.00 -11.80 18.90
N LYS A 36 -31.31 -10.60 18.38
CA LYS A 36 -31.48 -10.31 16.94
C LYS A 36 -30.19 -9.90 16.25
N VAL A 37 -29.15 -9.58 17.00
CA VAL A 37 -27.86 -9.17 16.43
C VAL A 37 -27.13 -10.39 15.88
N LYS A 38 -26.58 -10.24 14.67
CA LYS A 38 -25.91 -11.33 13.96
C LYS A 38 -24.40 -11.09 13.82
N PRO A 39 -23.57 -12.12 13.99
CA PRO A 39 -22.11 -11.97 13.90
C PRO A 39 -21.63 -11.50 12.52
N GLU A 40 -22.31 -11.88 11.43
CA GLU A 40 -21.99 -11.47 10.07
C GLU A 40 -22.10 -9.96 9.86
N TRP A 41 -22.99 -9.27 10.58
CA TRP A 41 -23.11 -7.82 10.47
C TRP A 41 -21.84 -7.09 10.96
N PHE A 42 -21.23 -7.60 12.03
CA PHE A 42 -19.97 -7.07 12.54
C PHE A 42 -18.81 -7.37 11.59
N LEU A 43 -18.77 -8.57 11.03
CA LEU A 43 -17.76 -8.96 10.06
C LEU A 43 -17.82 -8.05 8.83
N ASN A 44 -19.01 -7.90 8.23
CA ASN A 44 -19.17 -7.04 7.05
C ASN A 44 -18.88 -5.57 7.35
N ALA A 45 -19.34 -5.06 8.49
CA ALA A 45 -19.05 -3.69 8.91
C ALA A 45 -17.54 -3.45 9.09
N SER A 46 -16.79 -4.43 9.59
CA SER A 46 -15.34 -4.37 9.71
C SER A 46 -14.65 -4.35 8.34
N ILE A 47 -15.00 -5.28 7.45
CA ILE A 47 -14.41 -5.38 6.10
C ILE A 47 -14.67 -4.11 5.29
N VAL A 48 -15.93 -3.66 5.23
CA VAL A 48 -16.29 -2.44 4.48
C VAL A 48 -15.75 -1.19 5.16
N GLY A 49 -15.62 -1.21 6.49
CA GLY A 49 -15.07 -0.10 7.28
C GLY A 49 -13.61 0.18 6.99
N ASP A 50 -12.82 -0.86 6.72
CA ASP A 50 -11.38 -0.77 6.43
C ASP A 50 -11.06 0.04 5.16
N GLN A 51 -12.01 0.26 4.28
CA GLN A 51 -11.85 1.21 3.17
C GLN A 51 -11.75 2.67 3.63
N MET A 52 -12.00 2.93 4.91
CA MET A 52 -11.96 4.26 5.54
C MET A 52 -13.03 5.22 5.00
N ASN A 53 -13.13 6.38 5.57
CA ASN A 53 -13.87 7.48 4.94
C ASN A 53 -12.92 8.31 4.05
N PRO A 54 -13.46 9.16 3.16
CA PRO A 54 -12.65 9.91 2.22
C PRO A 54 -11.57 10.79 2.85
N GLU A 55 -11.79 11.30 4.07
CA GLU A 55 -10.84 12.17 4.76
C GLU A 55 -9.59 11.40 5.23
N ILE A 56 -9.80 10.22 5.84
CA ILE A 56 -8.70 9.39 6.33
C ILE A 56 -8.04 8.63 5.17
N ALA A 57 -8.80 8.15 4.20
CA ALA A 57 -8.25 7.53 3.00
C ALA A 57 -7.27 8.44 2.29
N GLU A 58 -7.58 9.74 2.18
CA GLU A 58 -6.64 10.70 1.64
C GLU A 58 -5.35 10.76 2.46
N ARG A 59 -5.44 10.87 3.80
CA ARG A 59 -4.26 11.06 4.66
C ARG A 59 -3.45 9.80 4.84
N MET A 60 -4.10 8.66 5.00
CA MET A 60 -3.41 7.39 5.23
C MET A 60 -3.02 6.72 3.91
N PHE A 61 -3.97 6.38 3.07
CA PHE A 61 -3.68 5.64 1.85
C PHE A 61 -2.91 6.48 0.82
N ILE A 62 -3.44 7.66 0.44
CA ILE A 62 -2.85 8.45 -0.64
C ILE A 62 -1.57 9.16 -0.20
N LEU A 63 -1.61 9.87 0.94
CA LEU A 63 -0.51 10.74 1.36
C LEU A 63 0.55 10.04 2.23
N THR A 64 0.23 8.88 2.80
CA THR A 64 1.17 8.14 3.65
C THR A 64 1.62 6.85 2.99
N TRP A 65 0.73 5.89 2.76
CA TRP A 65 1.12 4.57 2.25
C TRP A 65 1.64 4.60 0.81
N ASN A 66 0.94 5.31 -0.09
CA ASN A 66 1.40 5.47 -1.47
C ASN A 66 2.75 6.20 -1.59
N ARG A 67 3.09 7.03 -0.61
CA ARG A 67 4.42 7.68 -0.57
C ARG A 67 5.49 6.81 0.05
N ALA A 68 5.15 6.08 1.13
CA ALA A 68 6.07 5.13 1.75
C ALA A 68 6.49 4.04 0.76
N SER A 69 5.56 3.58 -0.08
CA SER A 69 5.78 2.62 -1.15
C SER A 69 6.41 3.22 -2.41
N ARG A 70 6.51 4.54 -2.50
CA ARG A 70 6.98 5.22 -3.72
C ARG A 70 6.08 5.00 -4.94
N PHE A 71 4.79 4.75 -4.75
CA PHE A 71 3.82 4.77 -5.86
C PHE A 71 3.63 6.19 -6.37
N ASN A 72 3.41 7.11 -5.44
CA ASN A 72 3.27 8.53 -5.71
C ASN A 72 4.52 9.30 -5.30
N ARG A 73 4.77 10.41 -5.99
CA ARG A 73 5.78 11.37 -5.52
C ARG A 73 5.38 11.95 -4.17
N GLY A 74 6.37 12.22 -3.34
CA GLY A 74 6.19 12.96 -2.10
C GLY A 74 6.13 14.46 -2.33
N SER A 75 5.40 15.18 -1.53
CA SER A 75 5.52 16.62 -1.37
C SER A 75 5.11 17.02 0.04
N GLY A 76 6.07 17.41 0.85
CA GLY A 76 5.81 18.13 2.09
C GLY A 76 5.39 17.33 3.32
N PHE A 77 5.11 16.03 3.22
CA PHE A 77 4.89 15.16 4.38
C PHE A 77 6.07 14.21 4.56
N THR A 78 6.74 14.34 5.66
CA THR A 78 7.66 13.30 6.11
C THR A 78 6.82 12.20 6.74
N ILE A 79 6.87 11.03 6.14
CA ILE A 79 5.99 9.91 6.48
C ILE A 79 6.18 9.51 7.93
N GLY A 80 5.08 9.56 8.69
CA GLY A 80 5.03 9.06 10.06
C GLY A 80 5.80 9.89 11.11
N THR A 81 6.39 11.03 10.74
CA THR A 81 7.05 11.92 11.73
C THR A 81 6.05 12.68 12.58
N ASP A 82 4.87 12.96 12.04
CA ASP A 82 3.81 13.64 12.74
C ASP A 82 2.90 12.61 13.43
N ASN A 83 2.69 12.79 14.71
CA ASN A 83 1.70 12.07 15.50
C ASN A 83 0.40 12.91 15.59
N ASN A 84 -0.02 13.44 14.45
CA ASN A 84 -1.12 14.37 14.31
C ASN A 84 -2.50 13.69 14.44
N ASP A 85 -3.55 14.49 14.27
CA ASP A 85 -4.93 14.06 14.41
C ASP A 85 -5.30 12.90 13.47
N TYR A 86 -4.76 12.84 12.26
CA TYR A 86 -5.06 11.76 11.30
C TYR A 86 -4.49 10.41 11.75
N ILE A 87 -3.27 10.37 12.26
CA ILE A 87 -2.67 9.17 12.86
C ILE A 87 -3.44 8.76 14.13
N THR A 88 -3.87 9.74 14.93
CA THR A 88 -4.71 9.51 16.11
C THR A 88 -6.05 8.90 15.72
N ARG A 89 -6.72 9.45 14.71
CA ARG A 89 -8.00 8.93 14.22
C ARG A 89 -7.86 7.55 13.57
N TYR A 90 -6.79 7.31 12.84
CA TYR A 90 -6.54 6.00 12.24
C TYR A 90 -6.34 4.92 13.31
N LEU A 91 -5.48 5.13 14.30
CA LEU A 91 -5.18 4.09 15.29
C LEU A 91 -6.18 4.06 16.45
N SER A 92 -6.35 5.17 17.17
CA SER A 92 -6.92 5.12 18.52
C SER A 92 -8.36 5.57 18.65
N ASN A 93 -8.91 6.34 17.70
CA ASN A 93 -10.24 6.92 17.89
C ASN A 93 -11.32 6.28 17.02
N ASP A 94 -11.10 6.20 15.70
CA ASP A 94 -12.22 6.05 14.79
C ASP A 94 -12.16 4.82 13.87
N TYR A 95 -10.95 4.32 13.50
CA TYR A 95 -10.84 3.36 12.41
C TYR A 95 -10.31 1.99 12.84
N ALA A 96 -9.00 1.81 13.00
CA ALA A 96 -8.40 0.51 13.25
C ALA A 96 -8.97 -0.16 14.52
N VAL A 97 -9.14 0.61 15.61
CA VAL A 97 -9.76 0.09 16.85
C VAL A 97 -11.21 -0.32 16.61
N LYS A 98 -11.99 0.44 15.84
CA LYS A 98 -13.37 0.06 15.51
C LYS A 98 -13.42 -1.22 14.67
N TRP A 99 -12.58 -1.33 13.65
CA TRP A 99 -12.59 -2.51 12.79
C TRP A 99 -12.13 -3.76 13.54
N LEU A 100 -11.06 -3.65 14.33
CA LEU A 100 -10.61 -4.73 15.21
C LEU A 100 -11.67 -5.13 16.22
N ASN A 101 -12.35 -4.15 16.84
CA ASN A 101 -13.44 -4.40 17.77
C ASN A 101 -14.62 -5.11 17.07
N GLN A 102 -15.01 -4.66 15.87
CA GLN A 102 -16.07 -5.29 15.09
C GLN A 102 -15.70 -6.71 14.70
N ALA A 103 -14.50 -6.95 14.19
CA ALA A 103 -14.03 -8.30 13.86
C ALA A 103 -14.00 -9.21 15.11
N THR A 104 -13.54 -8.68 16.26
CA THR A 104 -13.52 -9.42 17.52
C THR A 104 -14.93 -9.69 18.03
N LYS A 105 -15.86 -8.72 17.93
CA LYS A 105 -17.28 -8.94 18.28
C LYS A 105 -17.94 -9.98 17.39
N ALA A 106 -17.61 -10.04 16.10
CA ALA A 106 -18.10 -11.10 15.22
C ALA A 106 -17.68 -12.48 15.72
N VAL A 107 -16.43 -12.65 16.18
CA VAL A 107 -15.94 -13.88 16.78
C VAL A 107 -16.69 -14.17 18.08
N GLN A 108 -16.67 -13.24 19.05
CA GLN A 108 -17.24 -13.43 20.39
C GLN A 108 -18.74 -13.72 20.34
N LEU A 109 -19.49 -12.96 19.54
CA LEU A 109 -20.93 -13.17 19.39
C LEU A 109 -21.23 -14.50 18.69
N GLY A 110 -20.45 -14.84 17.65
CA GLY A 110 -20.60 -16.12 16.97
C GLY A 110 -20.34 -17.30 17.91
N GLU A 111 -19.26 -17.27 18.69
CA GLU A 111 -18.93 -18.30 19.68
C GLU A 111 -20.02 -18.43 20.75
N LYS A 112 -20.52 -17.28 21.27
CA LYS A 112 -21.64 -17.27 22.23
C LYS A 112 -22.88 -17.94 21.64
N LYS A 113 -23.31 -17.57 20.45
CA LYS A 113 -24.49 -18.13 19.77
C LYS A 113 -24.34 -19.64 19.51
N VAL A 114 -23.14 -20.09 19.14
CA VAL A 114 -22.85 -21.52 18.98
C VAL A 114 -22.93 -22.24 20.33
N ALA A 115 -22.41 -21.67 21.42
CA ALA A 115 -22.46 -22.22 22.75
C ALA A 115 -23.90 -22.26 23.31
N ASP A 116 -24.72 -21.27 22.96
CA ASP A 116 -26.15 -21.21 23.35
C ASP A 116 -27.03 -22.15 22.51
N GLY A 117 -26.47 -22.94 21.58
CA GLY A 117 -27.17 -23.92 20.75
C GLY A 117 -27.82 -23.35 19.49
N GLU A 118 -27.65 -22.08 19.18
CA GLU A 118 -28.21 -21.46 17.97
C GLU A 118 -27.63 -22.06 16.68
N ALA A 119 -26.47 -22.72 16.73
CA ALA A 119 -25.87 -23.39 15.57
C ALA A 119 -26.72 -24.57 15.03
N ASP A 120 -27.69 -25.06 15.76
CA ASP A 120 -28.64 -26.06 15.25
C ASP A 120 -29.61 -25.44 14.24
N LEU A 121 -29.94 -24.16 14.41
CA LEU A 121 -30.79 -23.38 13.48
C LEU A 121 -29.97 -22.58 12.45
N TYR A 122 -28.78 -22.13 12.84
CA TYR A 122 -27.90 -21.28 12.05
C TYR A 122 -26.48 -21.88 11.96
N PRO A 123 -26.31 -23.04 11.31
CA PRO A 123 -25.01 -23.72 11.27
C PRO A 123 -23.89 -22.89 10.63
N TYR A 124 -24.23 -21.93 9.77
CA TYR A 124 -23.26 -21.04 9.12
C TYR A 124 -22.49 -20.13 10.09
N TYR A 125 -22.97 -19.91 11.32
CA TYR A 125 -22.23 -19.16 12.33
C TYR A 125 -20.84 -19.75 12.60
N LYS A 126 -20.70 -21.08 12.48
CA LYS A 126 -19.41 -21.76 12.64
C LYS A 126 -18.37 -21.25 11.62
N ASN A 127 -18.78 -21.02 10.39
CA ASN A 127 -17.91 -20.46 9.34
C ASN A 127 -17.71 -18.96 9.51
N VAL A 128 -18.74 -18.20 9.91
CA VAL A 128 -18.61 -16.74 10.16
C VAL A 128 -17.55 -16.46 11.23
N ILE A 129 -17.48 -17.27 12.28
CA ILE A 129 -16.44 -17.17 13.30
C ILE A 129 -15.05 -17.27 12.65
N GLN A 130 -14.84 -18.25 11.77
CA GLN A 130 -13.55 -18.47 11.15
C GLN A 130 -13.20 -17.34 10.13
N MET A 131 -14.16 -16.88 9.35
CA MET A 131 -14.00 -15.72 8.47
C MET A 131 -13.60 -14.47 9.27
N ALA A 132 -14.23 -14.25 10.43
CA ALA A 132 -13.90 -13.12 11.30
C ALA A 132 -12.50 -13.25 11.93
N ARG A 133 -12.07 -14.47 12.30
CA ARG A 133 -10.69 -14.74 12.78
C ARG A 133 -9.67 -14.45 11.69
N ILE A 134 -9.91 -14.84 10.43
CA ILE A 134 -9.04 -14.55 9.29
C ILE A 134 -8.94 -13.05 9.07
N TRP A 135 -10.06 -12.34 9.06
CA TRP A 135 -10.08 -10.89 8.87
C TRP A 135 -9.40 -10.14 10.02
N ARG A 136 -9.63 -10.55 11.26
CA ARG A 136 -8.95 -10.00 12.43
C ARG A 136 -7.43 -10.17 12.37
N ALA A 137 -6.95 -11.31 11.86
CA ALA A 137 -5.51 -11.54 11.65
C ALA A 137 -4.93 -10.56 10.63
N TYR A 138 -5.66 -10.27 9.53
CA TYR A 138 -5.27 -9.24 8.58
C TYR A 138 -5.15 -7.86 9.25
N LEU A 139 -6.18 -7.42 9.97
CA LEU A 139 -6.18 -6.10 10.64
C LEU A 139 -5.06 -5.96 11.68
N ASN A 140 -4.81 -7.00 12.47
CA ASN A 140 -3.69 -7.00 13.42
C ASN A 140 -2.34 -6.86 12.70
N SER A 141 -2.16 -7.49 11.54
CA SER A 141 -0.94 -7.36 10.75
C SER A 141 -0.79 -5.94 10.19
N GLU A 142 -1.84 -5.36 9.61
CA GLU A 142 -1.83 -4.00 9.06
C GLU A 142 -1.41 -2.96 10.11
N VAL A 143 -2.05 -3.02 11.28
CA VAL A 143 -1.78 -2.05 12.36
C VAL A 143 -0.40 -2.27 12.97
N SER A 144 -0.02 -3.52 13.24
CA SER A 144 1.29 -3.83 13.82
C SER A 144 2.44 -3.50 12.86
N ASP A 145 2.26 -3.73 11.55
CA ASP A 145 3.25 -3.38 10.53
C ASP A 145 3.43 -1.86 10.38
N GLY A 146 2.39 -1.10 10.71
CA GLY A 146 2.45 0.35 10.76
C GLY A 146 3.13 0.90 12.02
N PHE A 147 2.77 0.41 13.21
CA PHE A 147 3.16 1.02 14.49
C PHE A 147 4.17 0.18 15.31
N GLY A 148 4.17 -1.14 15.16
CA GLY A 148 4.92 -2.07 16.00
C GLY A 148 4.03 -2.72 17.08
N PRO A 149 4.47 -2.78 18.35
CA PRO A 149 3.68 -3.30 19.45
C PRO A 149 2.31 -2.65 19.60
N ILE A 150 1.26 -3.46 19.68
CA ILE A 150 -0.14 -3.04 19.88
C ILE A 150 -0.84 -4.05 20.81
N PRO A 151 -1.95 -3.70 21.46
CA PRO A 151 -2.84 -4.69 22.07
C PRO A 151 -3.50 -5.52 20.96
N ALA A 152 -3.20 -6.82 20.89
CA ALA A 152 -3.71 -7.70 19.83
C ALA A 152 -4.32 -8.98 20.39
N LEU A 153 -3.63 -9.69 21.32
CA LEU A 153 -4.01 -11.01 21.76
C LEU A 153 -5.30 -10.99 22.60
N ASP A 154 -5.36 -10.09 23.57
CA ASP A 154 -6.50 -9.93 24.47
C ASP A 154 -7.31 -8.64 24.18
N ALA A 155 -7.15 -8.09 23.00
CA ALA A 155 -7.88 -6.90 22.60
C ALA A 155 -9.39 -7.10 22.69
N PHE A 156 -10.08 -6.15 23.33
CA PHE A 156 -11.54 -6.17 23.49
C PHE A 156 -12.11 -7.33 24.35
N SER A 157 -11.29 -7.92 25.22
CA SER A 157 -11.73 -8.94 26.21
C SER A 157 -12.61 -8.36 27.35
N GLY A 158 -12.77 -7.03 27.39
CA GLY A 158 -13.44 -6.31 28.48
C GLY A 158 -12.49 -5.89 29.61
N VAL A 159 -11.21 -6.28 29.52
CA VAL A 159 -10.12 -5.79 30.37
C VAL A 159 -9.22 -4.93 29.48
N PRO A 160 -8.63 -3.82 29.99
CA PRO A 160 -7.64 -3.08 29.22
C PRO A 160 -6.54 -4.02 28.74
N GLY A 161 -6.39 -4.15 27.40
CA GLY A 161 -5.40 -5.04 26.81
C GLY A 161 -3.97 -4.52 27.08
N GLU A 162 -3.07 -5.42 27.40
CA GLU A 162 -1.65 -5.12 27.44
C GLU A 162 -1.11 -5.02 26.00
N TYR A 163 -0.01 -4.27 25.82
CA TYR A 163 0.68 -4.24 24.55
C TYR A 163 1.45 -5.53 24.33
N ASP A 164 1.31 -6.10 23.14
CA ASP A 164 1.99 -7.31 22.70
C ASP A 164 3.19 -6.96 21.83
N SER A 165 4.28 -7.75 21.93
CA SER A 165 5.41 -7.62 21.02
C SER A 165 5.02 -8.01 19.59
N VAL A 166 5.69 -7.44 18.60
CA VAL A 166 5.47 -7.81 17.19
C VAL A 166 5.67 -9.31 16.96
N GLU A 167 6.63 -9.94 17.65
CA GLU A 167 6.85 -11.40 17.61
C GLU A 167 5.64 -12.18 18.15
N ALA A 168 5.09 -11.77 19.28
CA ALA A 168 3.90 -12.41 19.86
C ALA A 168 2.68 -12.25 18.94
N ILE A 169 2.49 -11.04 18.37
CA ILE A 169 1.41 -10.78 17.41
C ILE A 169 1.53 -11.69 16.19
N TYR A 170 2.72 -11.80 15.59
CA TYR A 170 2.92 -12.66 14.41
C TYR A 170 2.74 -14.14 14.72
N THR A 171 3.18 -14.60 15.89
CA THR A 171 2.94 -15.97 16.35
C THR A 171 1.44 -16.25 16.49
N PHE A 172 0.71 -15.30 17.06
CA PHE A 172 -0.73 -15.39 17.23
C PHE A 172 -1.48 -15.41 15.89
N ILE A 173 -1.22 -14.44 14.99
CA ILE A 173 -1.97 -14.33 13.74
C ILE A 173 -1.69 -15.49 12.78
N LEU A 174 -0.46 -16.01 12.73
CA LEU A 174 -0.14 -17.21 11.93
C LEU A 174 -0.89 -18.44 12.44
N LYS A 175 -0.99 -18.60 13.76
CA LYS A 175 -1.78 -19.66 14.39
C LYS A 175 -3.28 -19.49 14.10
N GLU A 176 -3.82 -18.26 14.26
CA GLU A 176 -5.22 -17.94 13.95
C GLU A 176 -5.60 -18.30 12.52
N LEU A 177 -4.78 -17.91 11.54
CA LEU A 177 -5.01 -18.23 10.14
C LEU A 177 -5.02 -19.72 9.85
N LYS A 178 -4.06 -20.46 10.45
CA LYS A 178 -3.96 -21.92 10.30
C LYS A 178 -5.17 -22.65 10.86
N GLU A 179 -5.57 -22.29 12.07
CA GLU A 179 -6.70 -22.93 12.76
C GLU A 179 -8.04 -22.56 12.12
N ALA A 180 -8.23 -21.29 11.75
CA ALA A 180 -9.44 -20.83 11.10
C ALA A 180 -9.63 -21.48 9.72
N GLU A 181 -8.55 -21.57 8.91
CA GLU A 181 -8.61 -22.28 7.63
C GLU A 181 -9.02 -23.73 7.80
N ALA A 182 -8.43 -24.42 8.76
CA ALA A 182 -8.73 -25.84 9.04
C ALA A 182 -10.17 -26.05 9.54
N ALA A 183 -10.73 -25.09 10.26
CA ALA A 183 -12.08 -25.16 10.85
C ALA A 183 -13.20 -24.71 9.88
N LEU A 184 -12.87 -24.06 8.78
CA LEU A 184 -13.84 -23.70 7.73
C LEU A 184 -14.42 -24.97 7.08
N ASP A 185 -15.74 -25.12 7.13
CA ASP A 185 -16.49 -26.26 6.57
C ASP A 185 -17.29 -25.88 5.34
N PRO A 186 -16.85 -26.28 4.12
CA PRO A 186 -17.54 -25.97 2.87
C PRO A 186 -18.84 -26.73 2.67
N SER A 187 -19.19 -27.69 3.54
CA SER A 187 -20.46 -28.44 3.47
C SER A 187 -21.64 -27.67 4.08
N ILE A 188 -21.37 -26.63 4.87
CA ILE A 188 -22.39 -25.79 5.49
C ILE A 188 -22.98 -24.83 4.45
N ASP A 189 -24.31 -24.73 4.41
CA ASP A 189 -25.01 -23.75 3.58
C ASP A 189 -24.70 -22.32 4.04
N MET A 190 -24.07 -21.55 3.16
CA MET A 190 -23.69 -20.15 3.37
C MET A 190 -24.60 -19.16 2.66
N SER A 191 -25.74 -19.58 2.13
CA SER A 191 -26.70 -18.69 1.45
C SER A 191 -27.08 -17.45 2.28
N PRO A 192 -27.18 -17.47 3.62
CA PRO A 192 -27.42 -16.28 4.43
C PRO A 192 -26.29 -15.24 4.35
N MET A 193 -25.07 -15.64 3.98
CA MET A 193 -23.92 -14.76 3.84
C MET A 193 -23.80 -14.09 2.47
N SER A 194 -24.62 -14.46 1.49
CA SER A 194 -24.46 -14.02 0.11
C SER A 194 -24.51 -12.50 -0.08
N ALA A 195 -25.27 -11.79 0.76
CA ALA A 195 -25.38 -10.33 0.77
C ALA A 195 -24.51 -9.67 1.86
N GLU A 196 -24.04 -10.45 2.83
CA GLU A 196 -23.33 -9.94 4.03
C GLU A 196 -21.83 -10.08 3.93
N ASP A 197 -21.30 -10.92 3.03
CA ASP A 197 -19.87 -11.08 2.79
C ASP A 197 -19.42 -10.27 1.59
N ALA A 198 -18.77 -9.13 1.87
CA ALA A 198 -18.29 -8.21 0.84
C ALA A 198 -17.14 -8.78 -0.01
N PHE A 199 -16.41 -9.81 0.47
CA PHE A 199 -15.33 -10.42 -0.29
C PHE A 199 -15.83 -11.48 -1.28
N TYR A 200 -16.52 -12.50 -0.77
CA TYR A 200 -16.73 -13.74 -1.52
C TYR A 200 -18.18 -14.23 -1.48
N ALA A 201 -19.11 -13.40 -0.98
CA ALA A 201 -20.54 -13.76 -0.89
C ALA A 201 -20.78 -15.11 -0.18
N GLY A 202 -19.99 -15.41 0.86
CA GLY A 202 -20.08 -16.63 1.65
C GLY A 202 -19.34 -17.84 1.06
N ASN A 203 -18.54 -17.69 0.02
CA ASN A 203 -17.80 -18.81 -0.56
C ASN A 203 -16.64 -19.26 0.36
N VAL A 204 -16.87 -20.34 1.08
CA VAL A 204 -15.93 -20.90 2.06
C VAL A 204 -14.60 -21.30 1.44
N ASN A 205 -14.60 -21.87 0.22
CA ASN A 205 -13.36 -22.30 -0.43
C ASN A 205 -12.48 -21.10 -0.82
N MET A 206 -13.08 -19.95 -1.15
CA MET A 206 -12.33 -18.71 -1.41
C MET A 206 -11.73 -18.16 -0.11
N TRP A 207 -12.46 -18.21 0.99
CA TRP A 207 -11.94 -17.82 2.29
C TRP A 207 -10.78 -18.70 2.76
N LYS A 208 -10.82 -20.03 2.51
CA LYS A 208 -9.68 -20.93 2.77
C LYS A 208 -8.45 -20.52 1.98
N LYS A 209 -8.61 -20.25 0.68
CA LYS A 209 -7.51 -19.77 -0.17
C LYS A 209 -6.96 -18.42 0.29
N TYR A 210 -7.84 -17.49 0.68
CA TYR A 210 -7.41 -16.20 1.22
C TYR A 210 -6.62 -16.38 2.52
N ALA A 211 -7.08 -17.21 3.44
CA ALA A 211 -6.38 -17.49 4.70
C ALA A 211 -4.96 -18.04 4.45
N ASN A 212 -4.82 -19.00 3.56
CA ASN A 212 -3.51 -19.57 3.20
C ASN A 212 -2.61 -18.53 2.50
N SER A 213 -3.15 -17.75 1.57
CA SER A 213 -2.40 -16.69 0.87
C SER A 213 -1.91 -15.60 1.83
N LEU A 214 -2.78 -15.18 2.74
CA LEU A 214 -2.40 -14.23 3.79
C LEU A 214 -1.34 -14.82 4.73
N ARG A 215 -1.47 -16.12 5.08
CA ARG A 215 -0.48 -16.81 5.90
C ARG A 215 0.87 -16.91 5.20
N MET A 216 0.91 -17.16 3.88
CA MET A 216 2.14 -17.11 3.07
C MET A 216 2.79 -15.71 3.12
N ARG A 217 2.01 -14.64 2.93
CA ARG A 217 2.48 -13.26 3.03
C ARG A 217 3.11 -12.97 4.39
N LEU A 218 2.40 -13.28 5.46
CA LEU A 218 2.82 -12.97 6.83
C LEU A 218 3.97 -13.87 7.32
N ALA A 219 4.02 -15.12 6.89
CA ALA A 219 5.16 -16.01 7.13
C ALA A 219 6.42 -15.46 6.44
N MET A 220 6.33 -15.05 5.17
CA MET A 220 7.45 -14.46 4.46
C MET A 220 7.91 -13.13 5.10
N ARG A 221 7.00 -12.37 5.72
CA ARG A 221 7.31 -11.10 6.41
C ARG A 221 8.35 -11.28 7.51
N ILE A 222 8.28 -12.38 8.25
CA ILE A 222 9.15 -12.63 9.41
C ILE A 222 10.42 -13.41 9.06
N VAL A 223 10.73 -13.62 7.79
CA VAL A 223 11.84 -14.50 7.36
C VAL A 223 13.20 -14.09 7.93
N ASN A 224 13.43 -12.80 8.17
CA ASN A 224 14.69 -12.34 8.76
C ASN A 224 14.72 -12.46 10.29
N ALA A 225 13.58 -12.44 10.95
CA ALA A 225 13.46 -12.49 12.40
C ALA A 225 13.34 -13.93 12.93
N ASN A 226 12.57 -14.76 12.24
CA ASN A 226 12.38 -16.17 12.60
C ASN A 226 12.30 -17.05 11.34
N PRO A 227 13.45 -17.37 10.70
CA PRO A 227 13.47 -18.12 9.44
C PRO A 227 12.79 -19.49 9.51
N GLN A 228 12.95 -20.23 10.61
CA GLN A 228 12.40 -21.57 10.76
C GLN A 228 10.87 -21.55 10.86
N LEU A 229 10.30 -20.57 11.58
CA LEU A 229 8.86 -20.37 11.66
C LEU A 229 8.32 -19.93 10.31
N ALA A 230 9.02 -19.00 9.65
CA ALA A 230 8.64 -18.49 8.34
C ALA A 230 8.52 -19.61 7.30
N GLU A 231 9.59 -20.42 7.15
CA GLU A 231 9.63 -21.55 6.23
C GLU A 231 8.49 -22.54 6.48
N ARG A 232 8.40 -23.04 7.72
CA ARG A 232 7.37 -24.03 8.10
C ARG A 232 5.93 -23.55 7.85
N GLU A 233 5.61 -22.32 8.25
CA GLU A 233 4.27 -21.77 8.09
C GLU A 233 3.94 -21.45 6.63
N PHE A 234 4.95 -21.05 5.85
CA PHE A 234 4.80 -20.80 4.43
C PHE A 234 4.55 -22.09 3.63
N GLU A 235 5.40 -23.10 3.81
CA GLU A 235 5.30 -24.39 3.10
C GLU A 235 3.96 -25.09 3.41
N ASP A 236 3.56 -25.13 4.69
CA ASP A 236 2.28 -25.70 5.08
C ASP A 236 1.10 -24.95 4.43
N ALA A 237 1.12 -23.62 4.38
CA ALA A 237 0.07 -22.83 3.74
C ALA A 237 0.04 -23.04 2.22
N ALA A 238 1.19 -23.02 1.56
CA ALA A 238 1.31 -23.20 0.12
C ALA A 238 0.80 -24.58 -0.34
N SER A 239 0.96 -25.62 0.48
CA SER A 239 0.50 -26.98 0.18
C SER A 239 -1.02 -27.16 0.21
N LYS A 240 -1.76 -26.24 0.87
CA LYS A 240 -3.23 -26.33 1.07
C LYS A 240 -4.06 -25.58 0.04
N GLY A 241 -3.41 -24.84 -0.85
CA GLY A 241 -4.05 -24.04 -1.89
C GLY A 241 -4.18 -22.56 -1.50
N TYR A 242 -3.96 -21.72 -2.49
CA TYR A 242 -3.84 -20.27 -2.38
C TYR A 242 -4.61 -19.58 -3.52
N ILE A 243 -4.74 -18.26 -3.48
CA ILE A 243 -5.30 -17.45 -4.57
C ILE A 243 -4.38 -17.56 -5.78
N SER A 244 -4.85 -18.17 -6.86
CA SER A 244 -4.07 -18.51 -8.06
C SER A 244 -4.66 -17.98 -9.36
N SER A 245 -5.86 -17.40 -9.31
CA SER A 245 -6.54 -16.83 -10.47
C SER A 245 -7.30 -15.55 -10.13
N LEU A 246 -7.66 -14.75 -11.16
CA LEU A 246 -8.41 -13.51 -10.96
C LEU A 246 -9.83 -13.75 -10.41
N SER A 247 -10.42 -14.91 -10.66
CA SER A 247 -11.73 -15.26 -10.10
C SER A 247 -11.70 -15.46 -8.57
N GLU A 248 -10.52 -15.61 -7.99
CA GLU A 248 -10.28 -15.83 -6.56
C GLU A 248 -9.79 -14.55 -5.83
N LEU A 249 -9.71 -13.44 -6.56
CA LEU A 249 -9.20 -12.15 -6.08
C LEU A 249 -9.90 -11.72 -4.78
N ALA A 250 -9.14 -11.47 -3.73
CA ALA A 250 -9.67 -10.86 -2.51
C ALA A 250 -9.86 -9.36 -2.75
N SER A 251 -11.09 -8.93 -2.94
CA SER A 251 -11.39 -7.55 -3.29
C SER A 251 -12.75 -7.10 -2.77
N VAL A 252 -12.88 -5.82 -2.47
CA VAL A 252 -14.11 -5.19 -2.00
C VAL A 252 -14.45 -4.02 -2.89
N GLN A 253 -15.74 -3.85 -3.20
CA GLN A 253 -16.22 -2.71 -3.96
C GLN A 253 -15.81 -1.40 -3.30
N GLU A 254 -15.19 -0.51 -4.07
CA GLU A 254 -14.75 0.80 -3.59
C GLU A 254 -15.95 1.66 -3.15
N LYS A 255 -15.76 2.48 -2.13
CA LYS A 255 -16.77 3.44 -1.67
C LYS A 255 -16.78 4.71 -2.51
N ASP A 256 -17.91 5.40 -2.52
CA ASP A 256 -18.01 6.73 -3.10
C ASP A 256 -17.20 7.76 -2.31
N GLY A 257 -16.50 8.61 -3.04
CA GLY A 257 -15.72 9.73 -2.52
C GLY A 257 -16.48 11.05 -2.54
N TRP A 258 -15.72 12.15 -2.39
CA TRP A 258 -16.28 13.51 -2.30
C TRP A 258 -16.21 14.30 -3.61
N SER A 259 -15.65 13.74 -4.66
CA SER A 259 -15.38 14.47 -5.90
C SER A 259 -15.85 13.69 -7.13
N ASP A 260 -15.74 14.32 -8.30
CA ASP A 260 -16.11 13.73 -9.58
C ASP A 260 -15.37 12.42 -9.90
N LEU A 261 -14.22 12.20 -9.28
CA LEU A 261 -13.53 10.92 -9.28
C LEU A 261 -14.01 10.12 -8.06
N THR A 262 -15.06 9.43 -8.17
CA THR A 262 -16.00 8.99 -7.13
C THR A 262 -15.49 8.07 -6.03
N SER A 263 -14.27 7.53 -6.13
CA SER A 263 -13.66 6.67 -5.11
C SER A 263 -13.27 7.43 -3.83
N VAL A 264 -13.34 6.78 -2.68
CA VAL A 264 -12.82 7.34 -1.42
C VAL A 264 -11.31 7.56 -1.47
N MET A 265 -10.60 6.76 -2.28
CA MET A 265 -9.15 6.87 -2.51
C MET A 265 -8.78 7.98 -3.50
N SER A 266 -9.71 8.88 -3.82
CA SER A 266 -9.51 9.90 -4.85
C SER A 266 -9.83 11.30 -4.36
N ARG A 267 -9.07 12.26 -4.90
CA ARG A 267 -9.27 13.70 -4.75
C ARG A 267 -8.97 14.37 -6.06
N THR A 268 -9.82 15.29 -6.49
CA THR A 268 -9.59 16.08 -7.71
C THR A 268 -8.34 16.95 -7.60
N TRP A 269 -8.04 17.49 -6.43
CA TRP A 269 -6.86 18.31 -6.19
C TRP A 269 -5.55 17.51 -6.04
N ASN A 270 -5.62 16.18 -5.84
CA ASN A 270 -4.45 15.32 -5.73
C ASN A 270 -4.40 14.36 -6.91
N ALA A 271 -3.59 14.69 -7.89
CA ALA A 271 -3.42 13.90 -9.10
C ALA A 271 -2.76 12.54 -8.88
N GLN A 272 -2.24 12.26 -7.70
CA GLN A 272 -1.45 11.06 -7.41
C GLN A 272 -0.35 10.87 -8.46
N ALA A 273 0.50 11.89 -8.54
CA ALA A 273 1.55 11.96 -9.54
C ALA A 273 2.55 10.81 -9.42
N MET A 274 2.97 10.28 -10.54
CA MET A 274 3.95 9.20 -10.64
C MET A 274 5.26 9.56 -9.93
N SER A 275 5.78 8.64 -9.14
CA SER A 275 7.08 8.82 -8.46
C SER A 275 8.26 8.58 -9.41
N VAL A 276 9.44 9.07 -9.00
CA VAL A 276 10.70 8.76 -9.68
C VAL A 276 11.02 7.27 -9.60
N THR A 277 10.75 6.62 -8.48
CA THR A 277 10.93 5.17 -8.32
C THR A 277 10.11 4.40 -9.34
N PHE A 278 8.80 4.66 -9.44
CA PHE A 278 7.97 3.98 -10.42
C PHE A 278 8.48 4.23 -11.84
N LYS A 279 8.75 5.49 -12.22
CA LYS A 279 9.31 5.83 -13.54
C LYS A 279 10.56 5.01 -13.85
N ASN A 280 11.53 4.98 -12.93
CA ASN A 280 12.81 4.31 -13.17
C ASN A 280 12.67 2.78 -13.24
N LEU A 281 11.69 2.19 -12.56
CA LEU A 281 11.42 0.76 -12.62
C LEU A 281 10.74 0.33 -13.94
N VAL A 282 9.94 1.20 -14.57
CA VAL A 282 9.15 0.82 -15.76
C VAL A 282 9.76 1.25 -17.08
N VAL A 283 10.55 2.35 -17.13
CA VAL A 283 11.14 2.85 -18.37
C VAL A 283 12.26 1.92 -18.85
N GLY A 284 12.15 1.45 -20.08
CA GLY A 284 13.06 0.49 -20.69
C GLY A 284 12.75 -0.97 -20.36
N LEU A 285 11.81 -1.24 -19.46
CA LEU A 285 11.49 -2.60 -19.02
C LEU A 285 10.60 -3.31 -20.04
N GLY A 286 11.09 -4.42 -20.56
CA GLY A 286 10.40 -5.18 -21.61
C GLY A 286 10.76 -4.68 -23.03
N SER A 287 10.23 -5.38 -24.02
CA SER A 287 10.43 -5.04 -25.43
C SER A 287 9.18 -4.47 -26.09
N ASN A 288 8.19 -4.08 -25.28
CA ASN A 288 6.94 -3.53 -25.76
C ASN A 288 7.08 -2.03 -26.00
N GLU A 289 6.73 -1.59 -27.19
CA GLU A 289 6.72 -0.17 -27.51
C GLU A 289 5.63 0.57 -26.74
N PHE A 290 5.87 1.81 -26.43
CA PHE A 290 4.88 2.66 -25.78
C PHE A 290 3.61 2.75 -26.67
N PRO A 291 2.39 2.44 -26.15
CA PRO A 291 1.18 2.28 -26.97
C PRO A 291 0.59 3.63 -27.39
N LEU A 292 1.32 4.39 -28.20
CA LEU A 292 0.86 5.67 -28.76
C LEU A 292 0.05 5.48 -30.05
N PRO A 293 -1.02 6.28 -30.26
CA PRO A 293 -1.65 6.40 -31.57
C PRO A 293 -0.65 6.87 -32.64
N ASP A 294 -0.88 6.53 -33.90
CA ASP A 294 0.01 6.90 -34.99
C ASP A 294 0.27 8.40 -35.09
N SER A 295 -0.74 9.21 -34.79
CA SER A 295 -0.63 10.67 -34.74
C SER A 295 0.37 11.20 -33.70
N LEU A 296 0.71 10.40 -32.69
CA LEU A 296 1.62 10.79 -31.61
C LEU A 296 2.97 10.06 -31.64
N LYS A 297 3.20 9.20 -32.63
CA LYS A 297 4.47 8.44 -32.75
C LYS A 297 5.70 9.33 -32.91
N ALA A 298 5.53 10.59 -33.36
CA ALA A 298 6.62 11.56 -33.42
C ALA A 298 7.21 11.90 -32.03
N HIS A 299 6.45 11.65 -30.95
CA HIS A 299 6.90 11.84 -29.57
C HIS A 299 7.61 10.62 -28.99
N LEU A 300 7.66 9.51 -29.73
CA LEU A 300 8.37 8.30 -29.31
C LEU A 300 9.87 8.51 -29.53
N LYS A 301 10.65 8.34 -28.47
CA LYS A 301 12.10 8.50 -28.48
C LYS A 301 12.78 7.19 -28.08
N ASN A 302 13.92 6.90 -28.70
CA ASN A 302 14.73 5.77 -28.24
C ASN A 302 15.35 6.07 -26.86
N PRO A 303 15.79 5.05 -26.11
CA PRO A 303 16.31 5.23 -24.75
C PRO A 303 17.43 6.24 -24.61
N HIS A 304 18.30 6.38 -25.63
CA HIS A 304 19.45 7.30 -25.60
C HIS A 304 19.10 8.75 -25.94
N THR A 305 17.97 9.00 -26.60
CA THR A 305 17.48 10.34 -26.94
C THR A 305 16.27 10.77 -26.11
N TYR A 306 15.67 9.86 -25.37
CA TYR A 306 14.54 10.15 -24.51
C TYR A 306 14.85 11.18 -23.41
N MET A 307 16.07 11.24 -22.94
CA MET A 307 16.50 12.15 -21.88
C MET A 307 16.46 13.63 -22.27
N GLY A 308 16.54 13.96 -23.55
CA GLY A 308 16.36 15.32 -24.09
C GLY A 308 17.36 16.36 -23.58
N LEU A 309 16.91 17.30 -22.74
CA LEU A 309 17.73 18.37 -22.17
C LEU A 309 18.40 17.93 -20.86
N TYR A 310 19.62 18.43 -20.64
CA TYR A 310 20.28 18.29 -19.34
C TYR A 310 20.44 19.65 -18.65
N LEU A 311 19.81 19.80 -17.49
CA LEU A 311 19.64 21.06 -16.77
C LEU A 311 20.42 21.05 -15.45
N ASP A 312 21.70 20.74 -15.49
CA ASP A 312 22.58 20.55 -14.33
C ASP A 312 22.66 21.78 -13.41
N ARG A 313 22.54 22.97 -13.94
CA ARG A 313 22.56 24.22 -13.16
C ARG A 313 21.27 24.49 -12.40
N HIS A 314 20.18 23.82 -12.77
CA HIS A 314 18.87 23.94 -12.14
C HIS A 314 18.58 22.82 -11.14
N PHE A 315 19.38 21.76 -11.13
CA PHE A 315 19.16 20.62 -10.27
C PHE A 315 20.34 20.46 -9.30
N PRO A 316 20.19 20.87 -8.03
CA PRO A 316 21.15 20.47 -7.03
C PRO A 316 21.21 18.95 -6.99
N LEU A 317 22.40 18.39 -6.88
CA LEU A 317 22.59 16.94 -6.84
C LEU A 317 22.17 16.39 -5.45
N THR A 318 20.90 16.59 -5.10
CA THR A 318 20.31 16.18 -3.81
C THR A 318 19.56 14.86 -3.88
N THR A 319 19.72 14.13 -4.97
CA THR A 319 19.05 12.84 -5.19
C THR A 319 20.03 11.82 -5.76
N ASN A 320 19.79 10.54 -5.53
CA ASN A 320 20.52 9.46 -6.19
C ASN A 320 19.83 8.96 -7.47
N ASP A 321 18.79 9.65 -7.94
CA ASP A 321 18.20 9.36 -9.25
C ASP A 321 19.22 9.64 -10.36
N PRO A 322 19.65 8.62 -11.12
CA PRO A 322 20.61 8.80 -12.20
C PRO A 322 20.05 9.62 -13.37
N CYS A 323 18.74 9.86 -13.40
CA CYS A 323 18.07 10.74 -14.36
C CYS A 323 17.95 12.18 -13.85
N ALA A 324 18.44 12.50 -12.66
CA ALA A 324 18.36 13.85 -12.12
C ALA A 324 19.04 14.88 -13.03
N GLY A 325 18.36 15.98 -13.23
CA GLY A 325 18.82 17.03 -14.14
C GLY A 325 18.39 16.87 -15.60
N PHE A 326 17.89 15.69 -16.00
CA PHE A 326 17.35 15.53 -17.34
C PHE A 326 15.87 15.93 -17.41
N TYR A 327 15.55 16.68 -18.46
CA TYR A 327 14.18 16.85 -18.92
C TYR A 327 13.86 15.79 -19.97
N PHE A 328 12.86 14.98 -19.71
CA PHE A 328 12.47 13.90 -20.63
C PHE A 328 11.64 14.45 -21.77
N ASP A 329 12.25 14.50 -22.95
CA ASP A 329 11.59 14.90 -24.19
C ASP A 329 10.91 13.69 -24.84
N GLY A 330 9.59 13.75 -24.92
CA GLY A 330 8.76 12.67 -25.46
C GLY A 330 8.52 11.53 -24.47
N VAL A 331 8.14 10.37 -25.00
CA VAL A 331 7.94 9.13 -24.27
C VAL A 331 9.00 8.11 -24.66
N PRO A 332 9.40 7.19 -23.75
CA PRO A 332 10.41 6.20 -24.08
C PRO A 332 9.88 5.19 -25.10
N GLN A 333 10.76 4.66 -25.94
CA GLN A 333 10.37 3.62 -26.90
C GLN A 333 9.82 2.38 -26.20
N TYR A 334 10.51 1.91 -25.18
CA TYR A 334 10.10 0.74 -24.40
C TYR A 334 9.71 1.15 -22.99
N VAL A 335 8.59 0.61 -22.54
CA VAL A 335 8.08 0.79 -21.19
C VAL A 335 7.34 -0.49 -20.79
N ASP A 336 7.27 -0.78 -19.51
CA ASP A 336 6.37 -1.82 -19.02
C ASP A 336 4.93 -1.56 -19.49
N PRO A 337 4.28 -2.49 -20.19
CA PRO A 337 2.95 -2.28 -20.78
C PRO A 337 1.86 -1.90 -19.77
N ARG A 338 2.04 -2.23 -18.50
CA ARG A 338 1.10 -1.86 -17.42
C ARG A 338 1.22 -0.39 -17.03
N ALA A 339 2.37 0.23 -17.24
CA ALA A 339 2.63 1.60 -16.82
C ALA A 339 1.64 2.63 -17.41
N PRO A 340 1.36 2.67 -18.73
CA PRO A 340 0.37 3.58 -19.30
C PRO A 340 -1.09 3.22 -18.97
N LYS A 341 -1.35 2.04 -18.39
CA LYS A 341 -2.64 1.70 -17.77
C LYS A 341 -2.77 2.29 -16.37
N LEU A 342 -1.66 2.35 -15.65
CA LEU A 342 -1.60 2.83 -14.27
C LEU A 342 -1.52 4.37 -14.19
N PHE A 343 -0.77 4.99 -15.08
CA PHE A 343 -0.56 6.44 -15.10
C PHE A 343 -0.85 7.02 -16.47
N SER A 344 -1.60 8.12 -16.48
CA SER A 344 -1.96 8.82 -17.70
C SER A 344 -0.80 9.66 -18.24
N VAL A 345 -0.60 9.64 -19.54
CA VAL A 345 0.36 10.53 -20.22
C VAL A 345 -0.24 11.92 -20.36
N VAL A 346 0.53 12.93 -19.97
CA VAL A 346 0.11 14.33 -20.03
C VAL A 346 -0.28 14.72 -21.45
N GLY A 347 -1.48 15.29 -21.57
CA GLY A 347 -2.02 15.77 -22.85
C GLY A 347 -2.59 14.68 -23.76
N TRP A 348 -2.63 13.42 -23.31
CA TRP A 348 -3.12 12.35 -24.17
C TRP A 348 -4.25 11.52 -23.55
N ASN A 349 -4.06 10.72 -22.54
CA ASN A 349 -4.95 9.57 -22.40
C ASN A 349 -6.19 9.68 -21.57
N ASP A 350 -6.53 10.02 -20.49
CA ASP A 350 -7.87 9.81 -19.95
C ASP A 350 -8.70 11.08 -19.69
N GLY A 351 -8.15 12.23 -20.06
CA GLY A 351 -8.87 13.50 -20.00
C GLY A 351 -9.27 13.94 -18.60
N VAL A 352 -8.60 13.42 -17.55
CA VAL A 352 -8.91 13.78 -16.18
C VAL A 352 -8.55 15.22 -15.90
N VAL A 353 -9.53 16.00 -15.49
CA VAL A 353 -9.34 17.32 -14.91
C VAL A 353 -9.11 17.16 -13.42
N TYR A 354 -7.94 17.51 -12.94
CA TYR A 354 -7.54 17.22 -11.56
C TYR A 354 -8.10 18.18 -10.54
N SER A 355 -8.56 19.38 -10.91
CA SER A 355 -9.35 20.22 -10.01
C SER A 355 -9.53 21.65 -10.50
N ASP A 356 -10.68 22.21 -10.27
CA ASP A 356 -10.92 23.65 -10.30
C ASP A 356 -10.09 24.41 -9.25
N TYR A 357 -9.68 23.73 -8.17
CA TYR A 357 -8.82 24.28 -7.11
C TYR A 357 -7.42 24.66 -7.62
N ILE A 358 -6.93 23.99 -8.63
CA ILE A 358 -5.59 24.18 -9.20
C ILE A 358 -5.64 25.04 -10.48
N GLY A 359 -6.78 25.63 -10.78
CA GLY A 359 -7.02 26.44 -11.98
C GLY A 359 -6.82 25.61 -13.25
N ALA A 360 -7.70 25.70 -14.18
CA ALA A 360 -7.67 25.09 -15.53
C ALA A 360 -6.59 24.03 -15.78
N ALA A 361 -6.51 23.02 -14.92
CA ALA A 361 -5.54 21.93 -14.99
C ALA A 361 -5.73 21.06 -16.25
N SER A 362 -6.79 21.30 -17.00
CA SER A 362 -7.03 20.72 -18.33
C SER A 362 -6.10 21.26 -19.41
N GLU A 363 -5.44 22.39 -19.18
CA GLU A 363 -4.52 22.97 -20.16
C GLU A 363 -3.07 22.74 -19.74
N VAL A 364 -2.40 21.87 -20.44
CA VAL A 364 -0.95 21.74 -20.35
C VAL A 364 -0.33 22.98 -21.00
N LYS A 365 0.34 23.79 -20.18
CA LYS A 365 0.96 25.04 -20.65
C LYS A 365 2.46 24.88 -20.78
N PRO A 366 3.09 25.54 -21.77
CA PRO A 366 4.53 25.66 -21.81
C PRO A 366 5.07 26.29 -20.51
N VAL A 367 6.22 25.81 -20.06
CA VAL A 367 6.88 26.26 -18.83
C VAL A 367 8.15 27.03 -19.24
N SER A 368 8.27 28.28 -18.79
CA SER A 368 9.49 29.06 -18.98
C SER A 368 10.49 28.72 -17.86
N LEU A 369 11.71 28.44 -18.29
CA LEU A 369 12.88 28.33 -17.43
C LEU A 369 13.60 29.65 -17.38
N PHE A 370 13.95 30.10 -16.21
CA PHE A 370 14.70 31.32 -16.01
C PHE A 370 16.18 31.01 -15.77
N ASP A 371 17.01 32.04 -15.98
CA ASP A 371 18.43 31.95 -15.67
C ASP A 371 18.58 31.63 -14.14
N PRO A 372 19.35 30.62 -13.74
CA PRO A 372 19.51 30.29 -12.33
C PRO A 372 20.18 31.38 -11.49
N ASP A 373 20.80 32.35 -12.13
CA ASP A 373 21.41 33.53 -11.49
C ASP A 373 20.50 34.77 -11.56
N ASP A 374 19.41 34.75 -12.39
CA ASP A 374 18.46 35.84 -12.58
C ASP A 374 17.07 35.33 -12.95
N ASN A 375 16.19 35.23 -11.97
CA ASN A 375 14.82 34.70 -12.12
C ASN A 375 13.87 35.61 -12.92
N THR A 376 14.33 36.77 -13.38
CA THR A 376 13.59 37.68 -14.28
C THR A 376 13.93 37.46 -15.75
N LYS A 377 14.98 36.69 -16.02
CA LYS A 377 15.51 36.46 -17.36
C LYS A 377 15.09 35.10 -17.90
N PRO A 378 14.09 35.01 -18.78
CA PRO A 378 13.71 33.75 -19.39
C PRO A 378 14.83 33.23 -20.30
N MET A 379 15.22 31.95 -20.06
CA MET A 379 16.29 31.31 -20.82
C MET A 379 15.74 30.35 -21.88
N LEU A 380 14.67 29.63 -21.54
CA LEU A 380 14.09 28.61 -22.39
C LEU A 380 12.62 28.39 -22.03
N THR A 381 11.79 28.15 -23.05
CA THR A 381 10.42 27.69 -22.85
C THR A 381 10.31 26.23 -23.28
N ILE A 382 9.78 25.39 -22.43
CA ILE A 382 9.60 23.96 -22.64
C ILE A 382 8.11 23.63 -22.70
N ASP A 383 7.71 22.85 -23.69
CA ASP A 383 6.40 22.22 -23.77
C ASP A 383 6.51 20.81 -23.17
N PRO A 384 5.90 20.54 -21.98
CA PRO A 384 6.01 19.25 -21.32
C PRO A 384 5.00 18.20 -21.82
N ARG A 385 4.22 18.50 -22.86
CA ARG A 385 3.22 17.54 -23.38
C ARG A 385 3.89 16.30 -23.95
N TYR A 386 3.21 15.18 -23.78
CA TYR A 386 3.63 13.88 -24.30
C TYR A 386 5.00 13.45 -23.81
N THR A 387 5.35 13.80 -22.57
CA THR A 387 6.55 13.33 -21.91
C THR A 387 6.22 12.33 -20.82
N TRP A 388 7.12 11.38 -20.57
CA TRP A 388 7.05 10.45 -19.45
C TRP A 388 7.99 10.90 -18.33
N GLY A 389 7.93 12.18 -18.00
CA GLY A 389 8.70 12.80 -16.95
C GLY A 389 7.95 12.77 -15.63
N THR A 390 8.68 12.91 -14.55
CA THR A 390 8.12 13.08 -13.21
C THR A 390 8.84 14.22 -12.50
N TRP A 391 8.42 14.50 -11.28
CA TRP A 391 9.04 15.52 -10.48
C TRP A 391 10.49 15.16 -10.14
N VAL A 392 11.39 16.09 -10.42
CA VAL A 392 12.73 16.10 -9.86
C VAL A 392 12.93 17.45 -9.20
N ALA A 393 13.33 17.49 -7.94
CA ALA A 393 13.62 18.73 -7.25
C ALA A 393 14.80 19.44 -7.90
N GLY A 394 14.75 20.75 -7.97
CA GLY A 394 15.80 21.57 -8.55
C GLY A 394 15.63 23.04 -8.21
N GLU A 395 16.61 23.86 -8.59
CA GLU A 395 16.60 25.32 -8.47
C GLU A 395 16.09 25.93 -9.76
N TRP A 396 14.82 26.33 -9.79
CA TRP A 396 14.17 26.82 -11.01
C TRP A 396 14.10 28.33 -11.11
N ASP A 397 13.64 28.98 -10.05
CA ASP A 397 13.30 30.39 -10.08
C ASP A 397 14.36 31.24 -9.39
N VAL A 398 14.93 30.72 -8.31
CA VAL A 398 15.94 31.42 -7.52
C VAL A 398 17.03 30.43 -7.17
N LYS A 399 18.27 30.79 -7.42
CA LYS A 399 19.42 29.98 -7.05
C LYS A 399 19.43 29.69 -5.55
N GLY A 400 19.60 28.43 -5.18
CA GLY A 400 19.58 27.97 -3.80
C GLY A 400 18.18 27.76 -3.22
N SER A 401 17.12 28.01 -3.99
CA SER A 401 15.77 27.60 -3.59
C SER A 401 15.54 26.12 -3.93
N LEU A 402 15.09 25.34 -2.98
CA LEU A 402 14.61 23.97 -3.18
C LEU A 402 13.22 23.99 -3.87
N ALA A 403 13.07 24.76 -4.86
CA ALA A 403 11.89 24.68 -5.69
C ALA A 403 12.38 23.99 -6.93
N THR A 404 11.93 22.99 -7.41
CA THR A 404 10.66 22.82 -7.90
C THR A 404 10.69 22.10 -9.23
N GLU A 405 9.72 21.54 -9.55
CA GLU A 405 9.28 20.76 -10.65
C GLU A 405 9.35 21.49 -12.00
N LEU A 406 10.15 21.03 -12.92
CA LEU A 406 10.00 21.43 -14.30
C LEU A 406 8.64 20.99 -14.85
N THR A 407 8.32 19.73 -14.61
CA THR A 407 7.09 19.11 -15.10
C THR A 407 5.91 19.35 -14.16
N GLY A 408 6.14 19.79 -12.93
CA GLY A 408 5.10 19.97 -11.93
C GLY A 408 4.39 21.32 -11.95
N LYS A 409 4.95 22.33 -12.57
CA LYS A 409 4.20 23.57 -12.77
C LYS A 409 3.04 23.29 -13.73
N ASN A 410 1.82 23.55 -13.27
CA ASN A 410 0.58 23.29 -13.99
C ASN A 410 0.26 21.78 -14.18
N TYR A 411 0.72 20.91 -13.27
CA TYR A 411 0.38 19.48 -13.25
C TYR A 411 0.77 18.72 -14.53
N ASN A 412 1.89 19.07 -15.09
CA ASN A 412 2.44 18.52 -16.33
C ASN A 412 3.28 17.26 -16.05
N TYR A 413 2.70 16.26 -15.42
CA TYR A 413 3.34 14.97 -15.12
C TYR A 413 2.34 13.81 -15.16
N PRO A 414 2.79 12.60 -15.49
CA PRO A 414 1.94 11.42 -15.45
C PRO A 414 1.31 11.24 -14.05
N SER A 415 0.02 10.98 -14.06
CA SER A 415 -0.79 10.88 -12.85
C SER A 415 -1.63 9.62 -12.88
N MET A 416 -2.08 9.16 -11.71
CA MET A 416 -2.89 7.95 -11.59
C MET A 416 -4.09 7.98 -12.55
N SER A 417 -4.22 6.94 -13.36
CA SER A 417 -5.29 6.83 -14.36
C SER A 417 -6.67 6.85 -13.73
N LYS A 418 -7.60 7.50 -14.43
CA LYS A 418 -8.98 7.71 -13.97
C LYS A 418 -9.66 6.42 -13.52
N GLN A 419 -9.47 5.33 -14.26
CA GLN A 419 -10.10 4.04 -13.94
C GLN A 419 -9.86 3.58 -12.49
N TYR A 420 -8.68 3.83 -11.92
CA TYR A 420 -8.34 3.46 -10.54
C TYR A 420 -8.82 4.47 -9.49
N ARG A 421 -9.42 5.56 -9.94
CA ARG A 421 -9.91 6.65 -9.08
C ARG A 421 -11.44 6.72 -9.02
N MET A 422 -12.11 5.74 -9.60
CA MET A 422 -13.58 5.64 -9.65
C MET A 422 -14.07 4.61 -8.64
N SER A 423 -15.21 4.87 -8.00
CA SER A 423 -15.89 3.90 -7.10
C SER A 423 -16.43 2.66 -7.80
N THR A 424 -16.38 2.63 -9.13
CA THR A 424 -16.68 1.43 -9.93
C THR A 424 -15.59 0.35 -9.86
N GLN A 425 -14.41 0.69 -9.32
CA GLN A 425 -13.32 -0.26 -9.09
C GLN A 425 -13.51 -1.02 -7.78
N LYS A 426 -12.79 -2.15 -7.67
CA LYS A 426 -12.68 -2.90 -6.43
C LYS A 426 -11.28 -2.69 -5.85
N ARG A 427 -11.21 -2.32 -4.57
CA ARG A 427 -9.95 -2.34 -3.83
C ARG A 427 -9.52 -3.79 -3.65
N VAL A 428 -8.29 -4.09 -4.06
CA VAL A 428 -7.69 -5.42 -3.93
C VAL A 428 -6.94 -5.50 -2.60
N TYR A 429 -7.17 -6.59 -1.86
CA TYR A 429 -6.47 -6.93 -0.62
C TYR A 429 -5.44 -8.05 -0.84
N PHE A 430 -5.69 -8.92 -1.82
CA PHE A 430 -4.75 -9.95 -2.24
C PHE A 430 -5.05 -10.41 -3.67
N GLY A 431 -4.02 -10.45 -4.53
CA GLY A 431 -4.15 -10.90 -5.90
C GLY A 431 -3.30 -12.14 -6.22
N PRO A 432 -3.64 -12.89 -7.29
CA PRO A 432 -2.91 -14.09 -7.67
C PRO A 432 -1.43 -13.82 -7.98
N TRP A 433 -1.11 -12.66 -8.53
CA TRP A 433 0.28 -12.25 -8.77
C TRP A 433 1.13 -12.30 -7.51
N GLU A 434 0.56 -11.92 -6.36
CA GLU A 434 1.30 -11.93 -5.11
C GLU A 434 1.60 -13.34 -4.62
N SER A 435 0.65 -14.27 -4.70
CA SER A 435 0.91 -15.68 -4.39
C SER A 435 2.10 -16.22 -5.18
N TYR A 436 2.10 -15.97 -6.48
CA TYR A 436 3.16 -16.46 -7.35
C TYR A 436 4.51 -15.81 -7.08
N PHE A 437 4.56 -14.50 -6.80
CA PHE A 437 5.84 -13.85 -6.43
C PHE A 437 6.35 -14.31 -5.07
N LEU A 438 5.47 -14.58 -4.10
CA LEU A 438 5.83 -15.18 -2.82
C LEU A 438 6.40 -16.60 -3.00
N LEU A 439 5.81 -17.42 -3.85
CA LEU A 439 6.31 -18.75 -4.21
C LEU A 439 7.64 -18.68 -4.96
N ALA A 440 7.82 -17.70 -5.85
CA ALA A 440 9.08 -17.48 -6.54
C ALA A 440 10.19 -17.11 -5.55
N GLU A 441 9.92 -16.20 -4.61
CA GLU A 441 10.86 -15.84 -3.54
C GLU A 441 11.20 -17.06 -2.67
N ALA A 442 10.21 -17.82 -2.22
CA ALA A 442 10.38 -19.03 -1.42
C ALA A 442 11.26 -20.06 -2.13
N GLY A 443 11.01 -20.29 -3.42
CA GLY A 443 11.81 -21.20 -4.23
C GLY A 443 13.27 -20.74 -4.43
N VAL A 444 13.51 -19.42 -4.57
CA VAL A 444 14.87 -18.85 -4.60
C VAL A 444 15.59 -19.04 -3.24
N ARG A 445 14.83 -19.06 -2.14
CA ARG A 445 15.37 -19.36 -0.79
C ARG A 445 15.63 -20.84 -0.56
N GLY A 446 15.18 -21.73 -1.47
CA GLY A 446 15.36 -23.18 -1.39
C GLY A 446 14.27 -23.90 -0.60
N TRP A 447 13.12 -23.25 -0.34
CA TRP A 447 11.97 -23.83 0.36
C TRP A 447 11.21 -24.82 -0.54
N ASP A 448 10.55 -25.81 0.06
CA ASP A 448 9.75 -26.82 -0.63
C ASP A 448 8.34 -26.27 -0.93
N VAL A 449 8.20 -25.70 -2.12
CA VAL A 449 6.97 -25.04 -2.56
C VAL A 449 6.56 -25.48 -3.96
N PRO A 450 5.27 -25.39 -4.31
CA PRO A 450 4.78 -25.73 -5.65
C PRO A 450 5.47 -24.90 -6.76
N GLY A 451 5.93 -25.57 -7.80
CA GLY A 451 6.53 -24.94 -8.98
C GLY A 451 8.01 -24.58 -8.81
N SER A 452 8.64 -24.12 -9.88
CA SER A 452 10.01 -23.60 -9.85
C SER A 452 10.00 -22.09 -9.60
N PRO A 453 11.11 -21.49 -9.11
CA PRO A 453 11.22 -20.04 -9.00
C PRO A 453 10.87 -19.30 -10.30
N LYS A 454 11.37 -19.81 -11.43
CA LYS A 454 11.09 -19.24 -12.75
C LYS A 454 9.62 -19.33 -13.12
N SER A 455 9.02 -20.53 -13.02
CA SER A 455 7.60 -20.69 -13.39
C SER A 455 6.68 -19.85 -12.52
N ASN A 456 6.96 -19.74 -11.22
CA ASN A 456 6.19 -18.89 -10.32
C ASN A 456 6.38 -17.39 -10.64
N TYR A 457 7.59 -16.95 -10.94
CA TYR A 457 7.84 -15.59 -11.40
C TYR A 457 7.04 -15.26 -12.67
N GLU A 458 7.11 -16.12 -13.69
CA GLU A 458 6.40 -15.96 -14.97
C GLU A 458 4.87 -15.98 -14.78
N ASN A 459 4.35 -16.83 -13.89
CA ASN A 459 2.94 -16.87 -13.54
C ASN A 459 2.50 -15.58 -12.82
N GLY A 460 3.32 -15.04 -11.94
CA GLY A 460 3.05 -13.76 -11.26
C GLY A 460 2.95 -12.59 -12.24
N VAL A 461 3.88 -12.51 -13.19
CA VAL A 461 3.83 -11.53 -14.29
C VAL A 461 2.57 -11.73 -15.12
N THR A 462 2.28 -12.96 -15.53
CA THR A 462 1.12 -13.30 -16.36
C THR A 462 -0.20 -12.92 -15.67
N ALA A 463 -0.36 -13.23 -14.39
CA ALA A 463 -1.55 -12.85 -13.62
C ALA A 463 -1.74 -11.33 -13.53
N SER A 464 -0.64 -10.58 -13.37
CA SER A 464 -0.69 -9.12 -13.40
C SER A 464 -1.05 -8.57 -14.78
N PHE A 465 -0.52 -9.15 -15.86
CA PHE A 465 -0.88 -8.77 -17.23
C PHE A 465 -2.35 -9.09 -17.55
N GLU A 466 -2.84 -10.24 -17.07
CA GLU A 466 -4.26 -10.60 -17.20
C GLU A 466 -5.16 -9.58 -16.50
N TYR A 467 -4.80 -9.15 -15.28
CA TYR A 467 -5.55 -8.13 -14.53
C TYR A 467 -5.68 -6.80 -15.28
N HIS A 468 -4.65 -6.42 -16.04
CA HIS A 468 -4.64 -5.21 -16.86
C HIS A 468 -5.15 -5.40 -18.30
N GLY A 469 -5.59 -6.61 -18.68
CA GLY A 469 -6.06 -6.92 -20.02
C GLY A 469 -4.95 -6.93 -21.08
N LEU A 470 -3.73 -7.37 -20.71
CA LEU A 470 -2.52 -7.32 -21.53
C LEU A 470 -1.93 -8.71 -21.86
N LEU A 471 -2.71 -9.79 -21.73
CA LEU A 471 -2.21 -11.17 -21.92
C LEU A 471 -1.52 -11.40 -23.27
N SER A 472 -1.95 -10.70 -24.33
CA SER A 472 -1.33 -10.84 -25.66
C SER A 472 0.13 -10.36 -25.71
N GLU A 473 0.55 -9.56 -24.76
CA GLU A 473 1.88 -8.95 -24.72
C GLU A 473 2.87 -9.72 -23.82
N VAL A 474 2.36 -10.61 -22.96
CA VAL A 474 3.16 -11.24 -21.89
C VAL A 474 4.32 -12.08 -22.43
N GLY A 475 4.15 -12.78 -23.55
CA GLY A 475 5.19 -13.66 -24.10
C GLY A 475 6.44 -12.91 -24.55
N ALA A 476 6.25 -11.82 -25.29
CA ALA A 476 7.36 -10.93 -25.69
C ALA A 476 8.01 -10.27 -24.46
N TYR A 477 7.20 -9.82 -23.53
CA TYR A 477 7.67 -9.21 -22.30
C TYR A 477 8.56 -10.14 -21.47
N LEU A 478 8.13 -11.36 -21.20
CA LEU A 478 8.87 -12.36 -20.41
C LEU A 478 10.22 -12.76 -21.03
N SER A 479 10.35 -12.66 -22.34
CA SER A 479 11.61 -12.98 -23.04
C SER A 479 12.58 -11.81 -23.13
N SER A 480 12.18 -10.59 -22.73
CA SER A 480 12.98 -9.39 -22.89
C SER A 480 14.21 -9.37 -21.98
N THR A 481 15.34 -9.01 -22.57
CA THR A 481 16.61 -8.75 -21.88
C THR A 481 16.92 -7.26 -21.74
N GLU A 482 16.02 -6.38 -22.18
CA GLU A 482 16.14 -4.94 -22.06
C GLU A 482 16.08 -4.51 -20.61
N TYR A 483 16.93 -3.55 -20.25
CA TYR A 483 17.05 -3.05 -18.88
C TYR A 483 16.18 -1.82 -18.65
N ASN A 484 15.56 -1.76 -17.48
CA ASN A 484 15.01 -0.51 -16.97
C ASN A 484 16.11 0.46 -16.51
N ARG A 485 15.72 1.62 -15.97
CA ARG A 485 16.66 2.65 -15.50
C ARG A 485 17.45 2.24 -14.24
N ILE A 486 17.08 1.16 -13.60
CA ILE A 486 17.81 0.60 -12.44
C ILE A 486 18.85 -0.45 -12.90
N GLY A 487 18.69 -0.99 -14.09
CA GLY A 487 19.56 -2.07 -14.62
C GLY A 487 18.95 -3.46 -14.43
N THR A 488 17.63 -3.56 -14.25
CA THR A 488 16.90 -4.81 -14.13
C THR A 488 16.20 -5.14 -15.45
N SER A 489 16.33 -6.39 -15.92
CA SER A 489 15.61 -6.92 -17.08
C SER A 489 14.48 -7.86 -16.66
N VAL A 490 13.59 -8.20 -17.62
CA VAL A 490 12.43 -9.07 -17.35
C VAL A 490 12.81 -10.54 -17.35
N SER A 491 13.50 -11.02 -18.40
CA SER A 491 13.80 -12.44 -18.56
C SER A 491 14.48 -13.04 -17.32
N PHE A 492 13.86 -14.06 -16.72
CA PHE A 492 14.34 -14.64 -15.46
C PHE A 492 15.76 -15.20 -15.56
N ASP A 493 16.07 -15.81 -16.71
CA ASP A 493 17.38 -16.43 -16.95
C ASP A 493 18.48 -15.43 -17.31
N HIS A 494 18.12 -14.18 -17.66
CA HIS A 494 19.06 -13.14 -18.03
C HIS A 494 19.58 -12.41 -16.77
N THR A 495 20.66 -12.91 -16.20
CA THR A 495 21.26 -12.37 -14.95
C THR A 495 22.50 -11.49 -15.18
N THR A 496 22.79 -11.14 -16.43
CA THR A 496 23.91 -10.23 -16.75
C THR A 496 23.61 -8.84 -16.19
N GLU A 497 24.57 -8.26 -15.46
CA GLU A 497 24.44 -6.90 -14.93
C GLU A 497 24.56 -5.86 -16.05
N ALA A 498 23.72 -4.81 -15.95
CA ALA A 498 23.72 -3.72 -16.92
C ALA A 498 25.02 -2.92 -16.87
N LYS A 499 25.49 -2.50 -18.06
CA LYS A 499 26.72 -1.69 -18.20
C LYS A 499 26.35 -0.23 -18.46
N PRO A 500 27.16 0.74 -17.98
CA PRO A 500 26.99 2.13 -18.34
C PRO A 500 26.94 2.33 -19.87
N TYR A 501 26.16 3.30 -20.34
CA TYR A 501 26.02 3.62 -21.75
C TYR A 501 26.05 5.13 -22.01
N ILE A 502 26.25 5.51 -23.26
CA ILE A 502 26.29 6.91 -23.67
C ILE A 502 24.87 7.44 -23.92
N VAL A 503 24.55 8.57 -23.29
CA VAL A 503 23.30 9.30 -23.47
C VAL A 503 23.59 10.56 -24.26
N ASN A 504 22.77 10.81 -25.30
CA ASN A 504 22.77 12.04 -26.05
C ASN A 504 21.78 13.03 -25.43
N TYR A 505 22.18 14.28 -25.28
CA TYR A 505 21.32 15.33 -24.76
C TYR A 505 21.63 16.67 -25.39
N VAL A 506 20.71 17.65 -25.26
CA VAL A 506 20.92 19.04 -25.66
C VAL A 506 21.28 19.86 -24.41
N ASP A 507 22.38 20.56 -24.47
CA ASP A 507 22.75 21.54 -23.45
C ASP A 507 21.87 22.78 -23.58
N PRO A 508 21.02 23.12 -22.62
CA PRO A 508 20.08 24.23 -22.74
C PRO A 508 20.77 25.59 -22.70
N TYR A 509 22.00 25.68 -22.18
CA TYR A 509 22.76 26.91 -22.04
C TYR A 509 23.51 27.24 -23.32
N THR A 510 24.20 26.26 -23.91
CA THR A 510 24.98 26.43 -25.14
C THR A 510 24.21 26.09 -26.42
N LYS A 511 23.08 25.36 -26.31
CA LYS A 511 22.29 24.80 -27.42
C LYS A 511 23.03 23.74 -28.25
N GLU A 512 24.10 23.19 -27.71
CA GLU A 512 24.90 22.18 -28.37
C GLU A 512 24.40 20.77 -28.04
N ASN A 513 24.55 19.85 -28.98
CA ASN A 513 24.39 18.43 -28.71
C ASN A 513 25.63 17.92 -27.97
N LYS A 514 25.40 17.30 -26.83
CA LYS A 514 26.44 16.73 -25.97
C LYS A 514 26.12 15.29 -25.62
N THR A 515 27.10 14.61 -25.03
CA THR A 515 26.97 13.26 -24.54
C THR A 515 27.42 13.18 -23.10
N MET A 516 26.84 12.25 -22.34
CA MET A 516 27.37 11.86 -21.04
C MET A 516 27.20 10.34 -20.83
N THR A 517 27.94 9.80 -19.89
CA THR A 517 27.80 8.40 -19.51
C THR A 517 26.70 8.25 -18.45
N TYR A 518 25.65 7.51 -18.79
CA TYR A 518 24.65 7.08 -17.83
C TYR A 518 25.21 5.92 -17.02
N THR A 519 25.19 6.05 -15.69
CA THR A 519 25.62 5.01 -14.76
C THR A 519 24.42 4.59 -13.93
N TYR A 520 24.16 3.29 -13.91
CA TYR A 520 23.05 2.74 -13.13
C TYR A 520 23.26 2.96 -11.62
N PRO A 521 22.17 3.18 -10.85
CA PRO A 521 22.28 3.33 -9.41
C PRO A 521 22.72 2.03 -8.74
N LYS A 522 23.22 2.15 -7.51
CA LYS A 522 23.59 1.00 -6.68
C LYS A 522 22.64 0.88 -5.51
N ASN A 523 22.08 -0.30 -5.34
CA ASN A 523 21.27 -0.61 -4.18
C ASN A 523 22.16 -1.14 -3.03
N SER A 524 22.63 -0.25 -2.16
CA SER A 524 23.49 -0.61 -1.02
C SER A 524 22.74 -1.25 0.15
N ILE A 525 21.42 -1.27 0.11
CA ILE A 525 20.60 -1.93 1.13
C ILE A 525 20.49 -3.42 0.86
N TYR A 526 20.34 -3.79 -0.41
CA TYR A 526 20.27 -5.18 -0.82
C TYR A 526 21.65 -5.68 -1.25
N ARG A 527 22.21 -6.65 -0.51
CA ARG A 527 23.54 -7.29 -0.77
C ARG A 527 24.68 -6.30 -0.99
N GLY A 528 24.65 -5.17 -0.29
CA GLY A 528 25.69 -4.15 -0.42
C GLY A 528 25.74 -3.48 -1.80
N GLY A 529 24.65 -3.47 -2.54
CA GLY A 529 24.53 -2.82 -3.85
C GLY A 529 25.16 -3.57 -5.00
N ALA A 530 25.47 -4.87 -4.83
CA ALA A 530 26.18 -5.65 -5.84
C ALA A 530 25.30 -6.11 -7.01
N TYR A 531 23.99 -6.15 -6.84
CA TYR A 531 23.08 -6.78 -7.79
C TYR A 531 21.87 -5.90 -8.11
N ASN A 532 21.68 -5.68 -9.43
CA ASN A 532 20.48 -5.02 -9.96
C ASN A 532 19.68 -5.95 -10.89
N ASN A 533 20.20 -7.12 -11.24
CA ASN A 533 19.58 -8.01 -12.22
C ASN A 533 19.56 -9.51 -11.80
N ASP A 534 19.62 -9.80 -10.50
CA ASP A 534 19.46 -11.16 -10.00
C ASP A 534 17.97 -11.56 -9.90
N ALA A 535 17.71 -12.82 -9.59
CA ALA A 535 16.34 -13.37 -9.49
C ALA A 535 15.48 -12.60 -8.48
N MET A 536 16.03 -12.27 -7.31
CA MET A 536 15.30 -11.54 -6.27
C MET A 536 14.94 -10.13 -6.71
N THR A 537 15.87 -9.40 -7.32
CA THR A 537 15.61 -8.05 -7.84
C THR A 537 14.50 -8.06 -8.89
N LYS A 538 14.48 -9.07 -9.78
CA LYS A 538 13.43 -9.25 -10.78
C LYS A 538 12.07 -9.53 -10.13
N ILE A 539 12.01 -10.46 -9.18
CA ILE A 539 10.78 -10.80 -8.45
C ILE A 539 10.19 -9.54 -7.82
N PHE A 540 10.99 -8.77 -7.07
CA PHE A 540 10.50 -7.59 -6.36
C PHE A 540 10.19 -6.42 -7.30
N THR A 541 10.89 -6.26 -8.40
CA THR A 541 10.54 -5.29 -9.44
C THR A 541 9.16 -5.59 -10.02
N GLN A 542 8.90 -6.84 -10.38
CA GLN A 542 7.62 -7.25 -10.93
C GLN A 542 6.49 -7.23 -9.90
N LYS A 543 6.78 -7.67 -8.67
CA LYS A 543 5.82 -7.60 -7.56
C LYS A 543 5.41 -6.15 -7.27
N TYR A 544 6.37 -5.22 -7.23
CA TYR A 544 6.12 -3.79 -7.07
C TYR A 544 5.11 -3.27 -8.11
N ILE A 545 5.39 -3.49 -9.40
CA ILE A 545 4.54 -3.00 -10.48
C ILE A 545 3.14 -3.63 -10.41
N ALA A 546 3.06 -4.93 -10.10
CA ALA A 546 1.80 -5.65 -9.98
C ALA A 546 0.93 -5.20 -8.79
N GLN A 547 1.52 -4.65 -7.75
CA GLN A 547 0.83 -4.19 -6.55
C GLN A 547 0.28 -2.76 -6.68
N VAL A 548 0.73 -1.97 -7.67
CA VAL A 548 0.15 -0.65 -7.96
C VAL A 548 -1.27 -0.83 -8.53
N PRO A 549 -2.28 -0.08 -8.06
CA PRO A 549 -2.26 0.95 -7.03
C PRO A 549 -2.73 0.46 -5.63
N TRP A 550 -3.02 -0.83 -5.45
CA TRP A 550 -3.87 -1.30 -4.35
C TRP A 550 -3.14 -1.70 -3.08
N LEU A 551 -1.85 -2.09 -3.17
CA LEU A 551 -1.13 -2.72 -2.08
C LEU A 551 0.16 -1.95 -1.70
N PRO A 552 0.05 -0.63 -1.41
CA PRO A 552 1.22 0.19 -1.07
C PRO A 552 1.90 -0.26 0.21
N GLU A 553 1.15 -0.72 1.21
CA GLU A 553 1.73 -1.18 2.48
C GLU A 553 2.56 -2.44 2.32
N GLU A 554 2.13 -3.34 1.43
CA GLU A 554 2.88 -4.56 1.13
C GLU A 554 4.21 -4.25 0.44
N VAL A 555 4.22 -3.30 -0.49
CA VAL A 555 5.45 -2.83 -1.13
C VAL A 555 6.38 -2.15 -0.13
N TRP A 556 5.85 -1.30 0.74
CA TRP A 556 6.63 -0.66 1.79
C TRP A 556 7.20 -1.70 2.77
N SER A 557 6.44 -2.71 3.10
CA SER A 557 6.87 -3.81 3.95
C SER A 557 7.96 -4.66 3.29
N ASP A 558 7.84 -4.97 2.01
CA ASP A 558 8.88 -5.68 1.27
C ASP A 558 10.19 -4.89 1.24
N HIS A 559 10.13 -3.58 0.97
CA HIS A 559 11.32 -2.74 1.01
C HIS A 559 11.96 -2.71 2.41
N ARG A 560 11.17 -2.59 3.47
CA ARG A 560 11.65 -2.66 4.87
C ARG A 560 12.26 -4.00 5.23
N ARG A 561 11.80 -5.10 4.61
CA ARG A 561 12.22 -6.47 4.89
C ARG A 561 13.48 -6.87 4.13
N ILE A 562 13.65 -6.46 2.87
CA ILE A 562 14.71 -6.95 1.99
C ILE A 562 15.48 -5.84 1.26
N GLY A 563 15.02 -4.59 1.27
CA GLY A 563 15.64 -3.49 0.53
C GLY A 563 15.37 -3.52 -0.97
N LEU A 564 14.32 -4.21 -1.40
CA LEU A 564 13.89 -4.33 -2.79
C LEU A 564 12.40 -3.92 -2.95
N PRO A 565 12.01 -3.40 -4.14
CA PRO A 565 12.89 -2.97 -5.23
C PRO A 565 13.75 -1.75 -4.83
N PHE A 566 14.62 -1.31 -5.73
CA PHE A 566 15.38 -0.08 -5.51
C PHE A 566 14.45 1.11 -5.35
N PHE A 567 14.63 1.87 -4.27
CA PHE A 567 14.01 3.17 -4.08
C PHE A 567 15.06 4.26 -4.21
N GLU A 568 14.76 5.34 -4.94
CA GLU A 568 15.61 6.51 -4.92
C GLU A 568 15.59 7.18 -3.53
N ASN A 569 16.65 7.91 -3.22
CA ASN A 569 16.74 8.66 -1.99
C ASN A 569 15.66 9.76 -1.96
N GLN A 570 15.00 9.93 -0.81
CA GLN A 570 13.95 10.93 -0.60
C GLN A 570 14.50 12.35 -0.34
N ALA A 571 15.76 12.60 -0.61
CA ALA A 571 16.41 13.90 -0.46
C ALA A 571 15.65 15.06 -1.12
N VAL A 572 14.94 14.74 -2.19
CA VAL A 572 14.10 15.67 -2.93
C VAL A 572 12.83 16.07 -2.17
N GLU A 573 12.44 15.36 -1.12
CA GLU A 573 11.15 15.57 -0.50
C GLU A 573 11.20 16.52 0.69
N LYS A 574 12.13 16.36 1.55
CA LYS A 574 12.38 17.20 2.73
C LYS A 574 13.44 16.54 3.60
N ASP A 575 14.08 17.30 4.47
CA ASP A 575 14.95 16.73 5.49
C ASP A 575 14.18 15.67 6.31
N TYR A 576 14.59 14.43 6.11
CA TYR A 576 13.91 13.25 6.66
C TYR A 576 14.69 12.66 7.84
N ASN A 577 15.60 13.37 8.42
CA ASN A 577 16.40 12.87 9.53
C ASN A 577 16.05 13.60 10.85
N PRO A 578 14.90 13.28 11.49
CA PRO A 578 14.49 13.96 12.71
C PRO A 578 15.44 13.75 13.90
N LEU A 579 16.27 12.71 13.83
CA LEU A 579 17.28 12.45 14.88
C LEU A 579 18.65 13.07 14.58
N ASN A 580 18.83 13.70 13.43
CA ASN A 580 20.13 14.24 12.95
C ASN A 580 21.29 13.24 13.02
N GLN A 581 21.01 11.94 12.90
CA GLN A 581 22.03 10.90 13.00
C GLN A 581 22.90 10.85 11.75
N VAL A 582 22.30 11.01 10.58
CA VAL A 582 22.97 11.07 9.29
C VAL A 582 22.40 12.25 8.51
N PRO A 583 23.03 13.41 8.53
CA PRO A 583 22.53 14.58 7.81
C PRO A 583 22.36 14.29 6.32
N LEU A 584 21.23 14.68 5.75
CA LEU A 584 21.00 14.61 4.32
C LEU A 584 21.77 15.75 3.65
N THR A 585 22.86 15.40 2.97
CA THR A 585 23.74 16.30 2.25
C THR A 585 23.80 15.89 0.78
N VAL A 586 24.38 16.72 -0.09
CA VAL A 586 24.63 16.37 -1.49
C VAL A 586 25.42 15.05 -1.60
N ALA A 587 26.36 14.79 -0.69
CA ALA A 587 27.13 13.56 -0.68
C ALA A 587 26.28 12.35 -0.26
N THR A 588 25.56 12.46 0.86
CA THR A 588 24.75 11.35 1.41
C THR A 588 23.46 11.11 0.62
N SER A 589 22.95 12.10 -0.10
CA SER A 589 21.77 11.96 -0.94
C SER A 589 21.94 10.97 -2.11
N LYS A 590 23.19 10.69 -2.49
CA LYS A 590 23.52 9.70 -3.53
C LYS A 590 23.67 8.28 -3.00
N GLU A 591 23.46 8.07 -1.70
CA GLU A 591 23.58 6.78 -1.04
C GLU A 591 22.19 6.24 -0.69
N CYS A 592 21.99 4.95 -0.90
CA CYS A 592 20.84 4.24 -0.34
C CYS A 592 21.22 3.76 1.05
N ARG A 593 20.60 4.35 2.09
CA ARG A 593 20.80 3.94 3.48
C ARG A 593 19.45 3.68 4.13
N LEU A 594 19.41 2.68 5.00
CA LEU A 594 18.18 2.33 5.73
C LEU A 594 17.64 3.49 6.57
N GLU A 595 18.52 4.37 7.04
CA GLU A 595 18.19 5.54 7.86
C GLU A 595 17.40 6.60 7.10
N PHE A 596 17.41 6.56 5.77
CA PHE A 596 16.68 7.51 4.93
C PHE A 596 15.24 7.09 4.65
N TYR A 597 14.84 5.89 5.04
CA TYR A 597 13.50 5.37 4.78
C TYR A 597 12.74 5.13 6.07
N PRO A 598 11.44 5.52 6.13
CA PRO A 598 10.59 5.27 7.30
C PRO A 598 10.41 3.78 7.51
N LYS A 599 10.49 3.35 8.76
CA LYS A 599 10.34 1.95 9.17
C LYS A 599 9.04 1.70 9.92
N ARG A 600 8.40 2.75 10.41
CA ARG A 600 7.12 2.70 11.14
C ARG A 600 6.49 4.08 11.25
N TYR A 601 5.26 4.14 11.79
CA TYR A 601 4.66 5.38 12.27
C TYR A 601 4.98 5.59 13.75
N ARG A 602 5.04 6.84 14.17
CA ARG A 602 5.04 7.16 15.60
C ARG A 602 3.68 6.87 16.19
N TYR A 603 3.65 6.51 17.47
CA TYR A 603 2.37 6.39 18.18
C TYR A 603 1.65 7.72 18.25
N PRO A 604 0.29 7.74 18.21
CA PRO A 604 -0.50 8.94 18.40
C PRO A 604 -0.19 9.63 19.73
N ALA A 605 -0.17 10.96 19.71
CA ALA A 605 0.10 11.75 20.93
C ALA A 605 -0.90 11.49 22.08
N ASN A 606 -2.15 11.15 21.76
CA ASN A 606 -3.16 10.83 22.75
C ASN A 606 -2.88 9.53 23.53
N ILE A 607 -2.17 8.57 22.96
CA ILE A 607 -1.74 7.37 23.69
C ILE A 607 -0.73 7.75 24.77
N GLN A 608 0.24 8.60 24.43
CA GLN A 608 1.24 9.07 25.38
C GLN A 608 0.61 9.85 26.55
N THR A 609 -0.47 10.60 26.31
CA THR A 609 -1.13 11.41 27.34
C THR A 609 -2.18 10.64 28.14
N ASN A 610 -2.91 9.75 27.50
CA ASN A 610 -4.07 9.07 28.11
C ASN A 610 -3.76 7.67 28.66
N ASN A 611 -2.67 7.05 28.19
CA ASN A 611 -2.22 5.72 28.61
C ASN A 611 -0.68 5.66 28.64
N LEU A 612 -0.08 6.43 29.54
CA LEU A 612 1.38 6.51 29.66
C LEU A 612 2.02 5.16 29.99
N GLU A 613 1.38 4.33 30.80
CA GLU A 613 1.88 3.00 31.15
C GLU A 613 1.93 2.10 29.89
N GLY A 614 0.84 2.02 29.14
CA GLY A 614 0.78 1.26 27.89
C GLY A 614 1.76 1.82 26.84
N TYR A 615 1.89 3.14 26.74
CA TYR A 615 2.88 3.76 25.85
C TYR A 615 4.32 3.34 26.21
N ASN A 616 4.69 3.41 27.50
CA ASN A 616 6.01 2.99 27.95
C ASN A 616 6.25 1.50 27.70
N LYS A 617 5.23 0.66 27.91
CA LYS A 617 5.29 -0.77 27.61
C LYS A 617 5.49 -1.02 26.11
N ALA A 618 4.80 -0.27 25.25
CA ALA A 618 4.99 -0.34 23.80
C ALA A 618 6.43 -0.03 23.39
N LEU A 619 7.05 1.01 23.99
CA LEU A 619 8.45 1.36 23.72
C LEU A 619 9.45 0.33 24.24
N GLU A 620 9.21 -0.25 25.41
CA GLU A 620 10.01 -1.37 25.93
C GLU A 620 10.01 -2.55 24.93
N LEU A 621 8.83 -2.95 24.44
CA LEU A 621 8.65 -4.04 23.50
C LEU A 621 9.18 -3.70 22.09
N LEU A 622 9.13 -2.42 21.70
CA LEU A 622 9.71 -1.92 20.45
C LEU A 622 11.24 -1.99 20.47
N GLY A 623 11.86 -1.86 21.64
CA GLY A 623 13.30 -1.87 21.82
C GLY A 623 14.01 -0.60 21.34
N GLY A 624 13.30 0.54 21.25
CA GLY A 624 13.87 1.81 20.81
C GLY A 624 12.91 3.00 21.02
N PRO A 625 13.37 4.21 20.68
CA PRO A 625 12.55 5.41 20.80
C PRO A 625 11.38 5.44 19.83
N ASP A 626 10.34 6.22 20.14
CA ASP A 626 9.18 6.42 19.27
C ASP A 626 9.51 7.38 18.11
N VAL A 627 10.28 6.87 17.16
CA VAL A 627 10.66 7.58 15.94
C VAL A 627 10.46 6.69 14.73
N VAL A 628 10.37 7.29 13.55
CA VAL A 628 10.09 6.57 12.30
C VAL A 628 11.25 5.68 11.85
N GLU A 629 12.45 5.94 12.33
CA GLU A 629 13.66 5.17 12.03
C GLU A 629 13.81 3.91 12.90
N THR A 630 13.06 3.78 13.98
CA THR A 630 13.12 2.59 14.84
C THR A 630 12.57 1.38 14.09
N ALA A 631 13.43 0.39 13.90
CA ALA A 631 13.09 -0.83 13.16
C ALA A 631 12.11 -1.69 13.96
N LEU A 632 11.12 -2.24 13.28
CA LEU A 632 10.28 -3.31 13.83
C LEU A 632 11.08 -4.61 13.92
N TRP A 633 10.57 -5.57 14.69
CA TRP A 633 11.22 -6.85 14.94
C TRP A 633 11.64 -7.58 13.65
N TRP A 634 10.84 -7.53 12.60
CA TRP A 634 11.07 -8.22 11.33
C TRP A 634 11.80 -7.39 10.25
N ASN A 635 12.03 -6.09 10.46
CA ASN A 635 12.70 -5.24 9.48
C ASN A 635 14.19 -5.62 9.31
N LEU A 636 14.78 -5.21 8.20
CA LEU A 636 16.24 -5.10 8.06
C LEU A 636 16.80 -4.20 9.17
N LYS A 637 17.94 -4.62 9.74
CA LYS A 637 18.65 -3.93 10.82
C LYS A 637 19.97 -3.40 10.30
#